data_e04fd11641f79764572e09de94067cfd
#
_entry.id   e04fd11641f79764572e09de94067cfd
#
_cell.length_a   1.000
_cell.length_b   1.000
_cell.length_c   1.000
_cell.angle_alpha   90.00
_cell.angle_beta   90.00
_cell.angle_gamma   90.00
#
_symmetry.space_group_name_H-M   'P 1'
#
loop_
_entity.id
_entity.type
_entity.pdbx_description
1 polymer ?
#
loop_
_entity_poly.entity_id
_entity_poly.type
_entity_poly.pdbx_seq_one_letter_code
_entity_poly.pdbx_strand_id
1 'polypeptide(L)'
;MSAITDENLPLLTQAANELRYLCADIVQRANSGHPGAPMGLAEVAIVLSHHLRLNPKNPRYLNRDRLVFSGGHASALVYSLLHLWGFDVSMQDLQAFRQLDSLTPGHPEFAHTPGVEITTGPLGQGIANAVGFALAQKRANALLDSNASILDHYVYCLCGDGDLQEGISYEACSLAGLHKLENLIIIYDSNGITIEGDTKIAFSENVRARFEAQGFSVFECDGHNLLAIDSALESAKASPKPSLIIAHTTIGKGALELEGSHKTHGAPLGAELIAKAREQAGISKQSFAISDEVAFLLRTCMEKGASLEALWEQGLSAQAKSMLESLSAPIASKLDSISYPTFTQGDSLATRVSNGKILNALSKALPNFIGGSADLAPSNNTTLLDSSDFPSGNNLHFGIREHAMGAITNAFANYGLFLPFCATFFVFSDYMSASVRIASIMRAKVFYIFTHDSIGVGEDGATHQPIEQLSHFRAMPNLLLFRPADANENIACWQVALESSAPSAFVLSRQNLPVLSPVAKAQAQRGAYIKQDSSLESSAQITLLASGSEVSLCLQAQELLESSGVATRVVSMPCFELLCEQDSSYHKELFAGKVLAVEAARGNELYRFADSVLGIQSFGKSAKGEELFTHFGLSAENIAKIAKDLAKGSLC
;
A
#
# COMPACT_ATOMS: atom_id res chain seq x y z
N MET A 1 -25.12 -26.24 -9.63
CA MET A 1 -24.63 -27.64 -9.67
C MET A 1 -23.12 -27.54 -9.52
N SER A 2 -22.52 -28.37 -8.66
CA SER A 2 -21.06 -28.43 -8.51
C SER A 2 -20.40 -28.60 -9.89
N ALA A 3 -19.32 -27.83 -10.13
CA ALA A 3 -18.51 -27.99 -11.35
C ALA A 3 -17.65 -29.26 -11.29
N ILE A 4 -17.54 -29.87 -10.11
CA ILE A 4 -16.74 -31.08 -9.85
C ILE A 4 -17.68 -32.26 -9.67
N THR A 5 -17.47 -33.30 -10.49
CA THR A 5 -18.26 -34.52 -10.53
C THR A 5 -17.32 -35.73 -10.51
N ASP A 6 -17.85 -36.91 -10.15
CA ASP A 6 -17.06 -38.16 -10.14
C ASP A 6 -16.44 -38.45 -11.52
N GLU A 7 -17.05 -37.99 -12.61
CA GLU A 7 -16.57 -38.22 -13.99
C GLU A 7 -15.29 -37.44 -14.29
N ASN A 8 -15.13 -36.22 -13.74
CA ASN A 8 -13.95 -35.37 -14.02
C ASN A 8 -12.87 -35.45 -12.96
N LEU A 9 -13.12 -36.13 -11.83
CA LEU A 9 -12.12 -36.31 -10.76
C LEU A 9 -10.77 -36.85 -11.24
N PRO A 10 -10.67 -37.86 -12.13
CA PRO A 10 -9.37 -38.34 -12.59
C PRO A 10 -8.55 -37.25 -13.29
N LEU A 11 -9.17 -36.47 -14.17
CA LEU A 11 -8.49 -35.38 -14.88
C LEU A 11 -8.11 -34.23 -13.93
N LEU A 12 -8.94 -33.91 -12.95
CA LEU A 12 -8.64 -32.89 -11.95
C LEU A 12 -7.47 -33.31 -11.04
N THR A 13 -7.41 -34.58 -10.68
CA THR A 13 -6.28 -35.15 -9.91
C THR A 13 -4.98 -35.10 -10.72
N GLN A 14 -5.04 -35.41 -12.02
CA GLN A 14 -3.90 -35.26 -12.91
C GLN A 14 -3.47 -33.79 -13.00
N ALA A 15 -4.41 -32.87 -13.15
CA ALA A 15 -4.13 -31.44 -13.21
C ALA A 15 -3.46 -30.93 -11.94
N ALA A 16 -3.90 -31.37 -10.76
CA ALA A 16 -3.25 -31.03 -9.48
C ALA A 16 -1.82 -31.56 -9.44
N ASN A 17 -1.57 -32.79 -9.90
CA ASN A 17 -0.22 -33.35 -9.95
C ASN A 17 0.69 -32.61 -10.94
N GLU A 18 0.22 -32.33 -12.15
CA GLU A 18 1.02 -31.60 -13.14
C GLU A 18 1.34 -30.17 -12.67
N LEU A 19 0.37 -29.45 -12.10
CA LEU A 19 0.56 -28.13 -11.50
C LEU A 19 1.58 -28.16 -10.35
N ARG A 20 1.46 -29.14 -9.46
CA ARG A 20 2.38 -29.36 -8.31
C ARG A 20 3.83 -29.46 -8.76
N TYR A 21 4.09 -30.30 -9.75
CA TYR A 21 5.45 -30.50 -10.22
C TYR A 21 5.94 -29.39 -11.17
N LEU A 22 5.03 -28.66 -11.87
CA LEU A 22 5.41 -27.45 -12.57
C LEU A 22 5.97 -26.41 -11.57
N CYS A 23 5.32 -26.23 -10.43
CA CYS A 23 5.83 -25.34 -9.36
C CYS A 23 7.20 -25.78 -8.83
N ALA A 24 7.39 -27.10 -8.63
CA ALA A 24 8.68 -27.64 -8.21
C ALA A 24 9.78 -27.42 -9.25
N ASP A 25 9.48 -27.60 -10.56
CA ASP A 25 10.42 -27.38 -11.65
C ASP A 25 10.85 -25.91 -11.75
N ILE A 26 9.92 -24.98 -11.61
CA ILE A 26 10.20 -23.52 -11.60
C ILE A 26 11.23 -23.20 -10.53
N VAL A 27 10.98 -23.65 -9.30
CA VAL A 27 11.88 -23.43 -8.15
C VAL A 27 13.21 -24.13 -8.35
N GLN A 28 13.20 -25.37 -8.86
CA GLN A 28 14.41 -26.16 -9.11
C GLN A 28 15.29 -25.51 -10.19
N ARG A 29 14.69 -25.02 -11.28
CA ARG A 29 15.43 -24.34 -12.37
C ARG A 29 16.07 -23.05 -11.89
N ALA A 30 15.35 -22.25 -11.11
CA ALA A 30 15.86 -21.02 -10.53
C ALA A 30 16.91 -21.27 -9.42
N ASN A 31 17.01 -22.47 -8.93
CA ASN A 31 17.78 -22.87 -7.73
C ASN A 31 17.48 -21.95 -6.52
N SER A 32 16.27 -21.42 -6.47
CA SER A 32 15.77 -20.48 -5.46
C SER A 32 14.25 -20.43 -5.48
N GLY A 33 13.63 -20.38 -4.31
CA GLY A 33 12.17 -20.26 -4.18
C GLY A 33 11.58 -21.20 -3.16
N HIS A 34 10.25 -21.24 -3.11
CA HIS A 34 9.47 -21.93 -2.11
C HIS A 34 8.54 -22.96 -2.78
N PRO A 35 8.92 -24.25 -2.85
CA PRO A 35 8.09 -25.26 -3.49
C PRO A 35 6.98 -25.81 -2.58
N GLY A 36 7.15 -25.74 -1.24
CA GLY A 36 6.33 -26.47 -0.27
C GLY A 36 4.85 -26.10 -0.28
N ALA A 37 4.52 -24.82 -0.07
CA ALA A 37 3.15 -24.34 -0.12
C ALA A 37 2.52 -24.46 -1.53
N PRO A 38 3.19 -24.11 -2.63
CA PRO A 38 2.72 -24.39 -3.99
C PRO A 38 2.32 -25.84 -4.23
N MET A 39 3.13 -26.79 -3.75
CA MET A 39 2.83 -28.21 -3.90
C MET A 39 1.67 -28.67 -3.01
N GLY A 40 1.58 -28.14 -1.79
CA GLY A 40 0.50 -28.46 -0.85
C GLY A 40 -0.86 -27.92 -1.29
N LEU A 41 -0.89 -26.77 -1.97
CA LEU A 41 -2.11 -26.08 -2.41
C LEU A 41 -2.59 -26.49 -3.81
N ALA A 42 -1.98 -27.46 -4.48
CA ALA A 42 -2.31 -27.78 -5.87
C ALA A 42 -3.79 -28.17 -6.06
N GLU A 43 -4.37 -29.01 -5.21
CA GLU A 43 -5.78 -29.40 -5.26
C GLU A 43 -6.70 -28.19 -5.02
N VAL A 44 -6.39 -27.36 -4.01
CA VAL A 44 -7.14 -26.14 -3.72
C VAL A 44 -7.13 -25.20 -4.93
N ALA A 45 -6.00 -25.03 -5.60
CA ALA A 45 -5.84 -24.17 -6.76
C ALA A 45 -6.63 -24.69 -7.99
N ILE A 46 -6.64 -26.00 -8.21
CA ILE A 46 -7.43 -26.62 -9.29
C ILE A 46 -8.93 -26.41 -9.05
N VAL A 47 -9.41 -26.69 -7.84
CA VAL A 47 -10.83 -26.48 -7.51
C VAL A 47 -11.19 -25.00 -7.64
N LEU A 48 -10.36 -24.10 -7.08
CA LEU A 48 -10.58 -22.67 -7.15
C LEU A 48 -10.66 -22.17 -8.62
N SER A 49 -9.89 -22.75 -9.55
CA SER A 49 -9.95 -22.42 -10.97
C SER A 49 -11.37 -22.58 -11.57
N HIS A 50 -12.14 -23.53 -11.09
CA HIS A 50 -13.53 -23.72 -11.54
C HIS A 50 -14.50 -22.67 -10.98
N HIS A 51 -14.18 -22.10 -9.83
CA HIS A 51 -15.01 -21.08 -9.17
C HIS A 51 -14.73 -19.66 -9.64
N LEU A 52 -13.48 -19.36 -10.04
CA LEU A 52 -13.04 -18.02 -10.41
C LEU A 52 -13.73 -17.50 -11.69
N ARG A 53 -14.04 -16.20 -11.66
CA ARG A 53 -14.58 -15.42 -12.78
C ARG A 53 -13.54 -14.39 -13.21
N LEU A 54 -12.56 -14.83 -14.00
CA LEU A 54 -11.48 -14.02 -14.55
C LEU A 54 -11.56 -13.97 -16.06
N ASN A 55 -11.10 -12.88 -16.67
CA ASN A 55 -10.91 -12.77 -18.11
C ASN A 55 -9.43 -12.50 -18.41
N PRO A 56 -8.65 -13.51 -18.83
CA PRO A 56 -7.22 -13.33 -19.14
C PRO A 56 -6.95 -12.30 -20.24
N LYS A 57 -7.93 -12.08 -21.17
CA LYS A 57 -7.82 -11.08 -22.24
C LYS A 57 -8.10 -9.66 -21.76
N ASN A 58 -8.82 -9.50 -20.65
CA ASN A 58 -9.04 -8.23 -19.97
C ASN A 58 -8.82 -8.40 -18.45
N PRO A 59 -7.57 -8.49 -18.00
CA PRO A 59 -7.25 -8.76 -16.60
C PRO A 59 -7.65 -7.64 -15.64
N ARG A 60 -8.18 -6.54 -16.17
CA ARG A 60 -8.62 -5.38 -15.38
C ARG A 60 -10.11 -5.12 -15.41
N TYR A 61 -10.93 -6.03 -16.02
CA TYR A 61 -12.38 -5.80 -16.01
C TYR A 61 -12.92 -5.72 -14.57
N LEU A 62 -13.83 -4.78 -14.32
CA LEU A 62 -14.12 -4.34 -12.95
C LEU A 62 -14.76 -5.42 -12.09
N ASN A 63 -15.74 -6.17 -12.64
CA ASN A 63 -16.50 -7.20 -11.90
C ASN A 63 -15.84 -8.59 -11.92
N ARG A 64 -14.51 -8.67 -12.18
CA ARG A 64 -13.75 -9.91 -12.01
C ARG A 64 -13.60 -10.27 -10.55
N ASP A 65 -13.53 -11.54 -10.22
CA ASP A 65 -13.09 -11.97 -8.89
C ASP A 65 -11.66 -11.47 -8.61
N ARG A 66 -11.36 -11.19 -7.36
CA ARG A 66 -10.02 -10.79 -6.92
C ARG A 66 -9.35 -11.98 -6.25
N LEU A 67 -8.18 -12.35 -6.75
CA LEU A 67 -7.39 -13.42 -6.19
C LEU A 67 -6.10 -12.86 -5.58
N VAL A 68 -5.95 -13.03 -4.27
CA VAL A 68 -4.80 -12.55 -3.50
C VAL A 68 -4.08 -13.74 -2.86
N PHE A 69 -2.78 -13.83 -3.07
CA PHE A 69 -1.90 -14.74 -2.34
C PHE A 69 -1.19 -13.94 -1.25
N SER A 70 -1.68 -14.00 -0.02
CA SER A 70 -1.07 -13.30 1.13
C SER A 70 0.30 -13.87 1.44
N GLY A 71 0.43 -15.20 1.42
CA GLY A 71 1.71 -15.87 1.41
C GLY A 71 2.40 -15.72 0.05
N GLY A 72 2.98 -14.55 -0.22
CA GLY A 72 3.60 -14.24 -1.52
C GLY A 72 4.76 -15.16 -1.91
N HIS A 73 5.31 -15.91 -0.96
CA HIS A 73 6.29 -16.97 -1.23
C HIS A 73 5.73 -18.12 -2.07
N ALA A 74 4.39 -18.30 -2.15
CA ALA A 74 3.75 -19.24 -3.08
C ALA A 74 3.75 -18.76 -4.54
N SER A 75 4.61 -17.83 -4.91
CA SER A 75 4.69 -17.19 -6.23
C SER A 75 4.80 -18.17 -7.41
N ALA A 76 5.49 -19.29 -7.25
CA ALA A 76 5.56 -20.34 -8.28
C ALA A 76 4.17 -20.88 -8.64
N LEU A 77 3.24 -21.00 -7.67
CA LEU A 77 1.86 -21.40 -7.90
C LEU A 77 1.10 -20.29 -8.64
N VAL A 78 1.26 -19.02 -8.20
CA VAL A 78 0.62 -17.86 -8.85
C VAL A 78 0.95 -17.83 -10.33
N TYR A 79 2.24 -17.87 -10.68
CA TYR A 79 2.68 -17.75 -12.07
C TYR A 79 2.30 -18.96 -12.92
N SER A 80 2.36 -20.17 -12.34
CA SER A 80 1.88 -21.39 -13.01
C SER A 80 0.40 -21.31 -13.36
N LEU A 81 -0.43 -20.83 -12.42
CA LEU A 81 -1.86 -20.65 -12.66
C LEU A 81 -2.13 -19.58 -13.72
N LEU A 82 -1.48 -18.42 -13.65
CA LEU A 82 -1.62 -17.36 -14.65
C LEU A 82 -1.28 -17.86 -16.06
N HIS A 83 -0.19 -18.61 -16.20
CA HIS A 83 0.18 -19.27 -17.47
C HIS A 83 -0.90 -20.22 -17.95
N LEU A 84 -1.32 -21.16 -17.10
CA LEU A 84 -2.29 -22.20 -17.45
C LEU A 84 -3.70 -21.64 -17.73
N TRP A 85 -4.08 -20.54 -17.08
CA TRP A 85 -5.32 -19.81 -17.32
C TRP A 85 -5.32 -18.98 -18.61
N GLY A 86 -4.13 -18.77 -19.24
CA GLY A 86 -3.98 -18.06 -20.49
C GLY A 86 -3.81 -16.55 -20.37
N PHE A 87 -3.34 -16.06 -19.20
CA PHE A 87 -2.78 -14.72 -19.11
C PHE A 87 -1.48 -14.61 -19.92
N ASP A 88 -1.03 -13.40 -20.18
CA ASP A 88 0.21 -13.13 -20.92
C ASP A 88 1.45 -13.42 -20.05
N VAL A 89 1.59 -14.68 -19.67
CA VAL A 89 2.72 -15.28 -18.95
C VAL A 89 3.10 -16.56 -19.69
N SER A 90 4.22 -16.55 -20.38
CA SER A 90 4.67 -17.68 -21.18
C SER A 90 5.41 -18.77 -20.37
N MET A 91 5.59 -19.94 -20.97
CA MET A 91 6.44 -20.98 -20.36
C MET A 91 7.91 -20.51 -20.21
N GLN A 92 8.39 -19.64 -21.10
CA GLN A 92 9.72 -19.03 -21.01
C GLN A 92 9.81 -18.11 -19.79
N ASP A 93 8.73 -17.37 -19.47
CA ASP A 93 8.69 -16.53 -18.26
C ASP A 93 8.74 -17.38 -17.00
N LEU A 94 8.04 -18.52 -16.96
CA LEU A 94 8.13 -19.46 -15.85
C LEU A 94 9.56 -20.02 -15.70
N GLN A 95 10.22 -20.31 -16.81
CA GLN A 95 11.62 -20.77 -16.81
C GLN A 95 12.62 -19.69 -16.41
N ALA A 96 12.25 -18.41 -16.53
CA ALA A 96 13.04 -17.25 -16.12
C ALA A 96 12.71 -16.78 -14.68
N PHE A 97 11.98 -17.57 -13.89
CA PHE A 97 11.60 -17.25 -12.51
C PHE A 97 12.78 -16.74 -11.69
N ARG A 98 12.59 -15.60 -11.01
CA ARG A 98 13.61 -14.94 -10.17
C ARG A 98 14.87 -14.48 -10.92
N GLN A 99 14.84 -14.36 -12.23
CA GLN A 99 15.93 -13.76 -12.99
C GLN A 99 15.76 -12.24 -13.10
N LEU A 100 16.84 -11.52 -13.37
CA LEU A 100 16.81 -10.08 -13.56
C LEU A 100 15.83 -9.72 -14.72
N ASP A 101 14.99 -8.73 -14.50
CA ASP A 101 13.97 -8.25 -15.44
C ASP A 101 12.93 -9.30 -15.88
N SER A 102 12.85 -10.42 -15.17
CA SER A 102 11.86 -11.47 -15.44
C SER A 102 10.44 -11.00 -15.10
N LEU A 103 9.46 -11.41 -15.92
CA LEU A 103 8.03 -11.21 -15.67
C LEU A 103 7.52 -11.99 -14.44
N THR A 104 8.32 -12.89 -13.90
CA THR A 104 8.02 -13.76 -12.74
C THR A 104 9.00 -13.51 -11.60
N PRO A 105 8.90 -12.36 -10.90
CA PRO A 105 9.77 -12.01 -9.78
C PRO A 105 9.61 -12.97 -8.59
N GLY A 106 10.46 -12.84 -7.59
CA GLY A 106 10.51 -13.75 -6.43
C GLY A 106 9.20 -13.81 -5.62
N HIS A 107 8.43 -12.74 -5.60
CA HIS A 107 7.10 -12.61 -4.98
C HIS A 107 6.20 -11.86 -5.96
N PRO A 108 4.85 -12.01 -5.88
CA PRO A 108 3.95 -11.34 -6.81
C PRO A 108 4.05 -9.81 -6.72
N GLU A 109 4.17 -9.16 -7.87
CA GLU A 109 4.24 -7.69 -7.96
C GLU A 109 3.11 -7.16 -8.83
N PHE A 110 2.31 -6.24 -8.27
CA PHE A 110 1.22 -5.56 -8.95
C PHE A 110 1.75 -4.72 -10.13
N ALA A 111 1.02 -4.75 -11.25
CA ALA A 111 1.35 -4.06 -12.50
C ALA A 111 2.66 -4.53 -13.18
N HIS A 112 3.39 -5.50 -12.61
CA HIS A 112 4.53 -6.14 -13.23
C HIS A 112 4.11 -7.44 -13.95
N THR A 113 3.46 -8.36 -13.23
CA THR A 113 2.94 -9.59 -13.82
C THR A 113 1.44 -9.44 -14.15
N PRO A 114 0.99 -9.68 -15.40
CA PRO A 114 -0.44 -9.64 -15.74
C PRO A 114 -1.28 -10.58 -14.88
N GLY A 115 -2.38 -10.08 -14.31
CA GLY A 115 -3.28 -10.86 -13.46
C GLY A 115 -2.94 -10.83 -11.96
N VAL A 116 -1.82 -10.26 -11.55
CA VAL A 116 -1.51 -10.03 -10.14
C VAL A 116 -2.27 -8.80 -9.63
N GLU A 117 -3.08 -8.99 -8.57
CA GLU A 117 -3.95 -7.95 -8.01
C GLU A 117 -3.25 -7.03 -7.02
N ILE A 118 -2.22 -7.53 -6.33
CA ILE A 118 -1.50 -6.81 -5.27
C ILE A 118 -0.08 -7.35 -5.10
N THR A 119 0.85 -6.49 -4.74
CA THR A 119 2.21 -6.93 -4.33
C THR A 119 2.15 -7.52 -2.93
N THR A 120 2.66 -8.74 -2.81
CA THR A 120 2.78 -9.45 -1.53
C THR A 120 4.21 -9.96 -1.32
N GLY A 121 4.48 -10.50 -0.14
CA GLY A 121 5.81 -10.94 0.31
C GLY A 121 5.93 -10.72 1.81
N PRO A 122 5.77 -9.49 2.34
CA PRO A 122 5.55 -9.32 3.78
C PRO A 122 4.22 -9.96 4.19
N LEU A 123 4.29 -10.91 5.12
CA LEU A 123 3.13 -11.71 5.54
C LEU A 123 2.00 -10.83 6.14
N GLY A 124 0.76 -11.26 5.96
CA GLY A 124 -0.44 -10.56 6.43
C GLY A 124 -0.88 -9.38 5.55
N GLN A 125 0.00 -8.77 4.75
CA GLN A 125 -0.35 -7.66 3.85
C GLN A 125 -1.45 -8.05 2.87
N GLY A 126 -1.38 -9.27 2.31
CA GLY A 126 -2.39 -9.78 1.38
C GLY A 126 -3.77 -9.92 2.00
N ILE A 127 -3.88 -10.44 3.24
CA ILE A 127 -5.15 -10.52 3.97
C ILE A 127 -5.77 -9.13 4.12
N ALA A 128 -4.99 -8.13 4.56
CA ALA A 128 -5.50 -6.77 4.76
C ALA A 128 -5.90 -6.11 3.43
N ASN A 129 -5.15 -6.35 2.35
CA ASN A 129 -5.53 -5.89 1.01
C ASN A 129 -6.81 -6.59 0.49
N ALA A 130 -6.98 -7.90 0.75
CA ALA A 130 -8.21 -8.61 0.40
C ALA A 130 -9.44 -8.03 1.13
N VAL A 131 -9.31 -7.71 2.41
CA VAL A 131 -10.33 -6.97 3.15
C VAL A 131 -10.62 -5.62 2.49
N GLY A 132 -9.57 -4.90 2.08
CA GLY A 132 -9.70 -3.62 1.37
C GLY A 132 -10.45 -3.74 0.04
N PHE A 133 -10.19 -4.79 -0.77
CA PHE A 133 -10.94 -5.05 -2.00
C PHE A 133 -12.42 -5.35 -1.73
N ALA A 134 -12.73 -6.11 -0.69
CA ALA A 134 -14.11 -6.41 -0.32
C ALA A 134 -14.86 -5.15 0.19
N LEU A 135 -14.19 -4.29 0.96
CA LEU A 135 -14.73 -2.98 1.35
C LEU A 135 -14.94 -2.09 0.11
N ALA A 136 -13.99 -2.06 -0.82
CA ALA A 136 -14.08 -1.26 -2.03
C ALA A 136 -15.28 -1.68 -2.90
N GLN A 137 -15.53 -2.99 -3.07
CA GLN A 137 -16.74 -3.48 -3.75
C GLN A 137 -18.02 -2.98 -3.08
N LYS A 138 -18.10 -3.10 -1.74
CA LYS A 138 -19.27 -2.68 -0.97
C LYS A 138 -19.55 -1.19 -1.15
N ARG A 139 -18.50 -0.35 -1.14
CA ARG A 139 -18.61 1.08 -1.41
C ARG A 139 -18.97 1.37 -2.86
N ALA A 140 -18.37 0.68 -3.82
CA ALA A 140 -18.65 0.85 -5.24
C ALA A 140 -20.11 0.55 -5.55
N ASN A 141 -20.69 -0.53 -5.00
CA ASN A 141 -22.11 -0.83 -5.14
C ASN A 141 -22.99 0.31 -4.63
N ALA A 142 -22.68 0.86 -3.44
CA ALA A 142 -23.45 1.98 -2.89
C ALA A 142 -23.35 3.27 -3.74
N LEU A 143 -22.24 3.45 -4.49
CA LEU A 143 -22.06 4.57 -5.42
C LEU A 143 -22.79 4.37 -6.74
N LEU A 144 -22.78 3.15 -7.28
CA LEU A 144 -23.31 2.82 -8.60
C LEU A 144 -24.83 2.73 -8.58
N ASP A 145 -25.40 2.04 -7.59
CA ASP A 145 -26.84 1.95 -7.34
C ASP A 145 -27.08 1.46 -5.91
N SER A 146 -27.69 2.28 -5.09
CA SER A 146 -27.99 1.93 -3.70
C SER A 146 -28.99 0.76 -3.54
N ASN A 147 -29.70 0.39 -4.60
CA ASN A 147 -30.75 -0.62 -4.57
C ASN A 147 -30.39 -1.91 -5.30
N ALA A 148 -29.24 -1.97 -5.98
CA ALA A 148 -28.81 -3.14 -6.74
C ALA A 148 -27.35 -3.50 -6.47
N SER A 149 -27.05 -4.80 -6.37
CA SER A 149 -25.68 -5.31 -6.35
C SER A 149 -25.17 -5.41 -7.80
N ILE A 150 -24.55 -4.32 -8.29
CA ILE A 150 -24.00 -4.25 -9.65
C ILE A 150 -22.69 -5.03 -9.75
N LEU A 151 -21.90 -4.99 -8.67
CA LEU A 151 -20.64 -5.73 -8.53
C LEU A 151 -20.89 -6.90 -7.57
N ASP A 152 -20.77 -8.11 -8.09
CA ASP A 152 -21.06 -9.35 -7.37
C ASP A 152 -19.85 -10.30 -7.28
N HIS A 153 -18.65 -9.78 -7.60
CA HIS A 153 -17.42 -10.56 -7.54
C HIS A 153 -17.03 -10.92 -6.10
N TYR A 154 -16.37 -12.07 -5.98
CA TYR A 154 -15.74 -12.48 -4.73
C TYR A 154 -14.29 -12.00 -4.65
N VAL A 155 -13.81 -11.91 -3.41
CA VAL A 155 -12.40 -11.70 -3.09
C VAL A 155 -11.90 -12.96 -2.41
N TYR A 156 -11.03 -13.69 -3.09
CA TYR A 156 -10.39 -14.88 -2.56
C TYR A 156 -8.98 -14.52 -2.07
N CYS A 157 -8.64 -14.94 -0.86
CA CYS A 157 -7.33 -14.72 -0.28
C CYS A 157 -6.74 -16.04 0.23
N LEU A 158 -5.64 -16.49 -0.36
CA LEU A 158 -4.89 -17.64 0.15
C LEU A 158 -3.84 -17.16 1.14
N CYS A 159 -3.81 -17.75 2.32
CA CYS A 159 -2.85 -17.42 3.38
C CYS A 159 -2.32 -18.68 4.07
N GLY A 160 -1.19 -18.58 4.72
CA GLY A 160 -0.60 -19.65 5.50
C GLY A 160 -0.53 -19.35 6.99
N ASP A 161 0.07 -20.26 7.75
CA ASP A 161 0.25 -20.14 9.20
C ASP A 161 0.96 -18.85 9.61
N GLY A 162 1.98 -18.42 8.86
CA GLY A 162 2.72 -17.21 9.14
C GLY A 162 1.89 -15.94 8.95
N ASP A 163 1.02 -15.88 7.92
CA ASP A 163 0.11 -14.75 7.71
C ASP A 163 -0.83 -14.55 8.91
N LEU A 164 -1.28 -15.66 9.53
CA LEU A 164 -2.19 -15.60 10.66
C LEU A 164 -1.51 -15.26 11.99
N GLN A 165 -0.19 -15.31 12.07
CA GLN A 165 0.59 -14.84 13.22
C GLN A 165 0.81 -13.33 13.20
N GLU A 166 0.75 -12.70 12.03
CA GLU A 166 0.95 -11.26 11.89
C GLU A 166 -0.18 -10.43 12.50
N GLY A 167 0.16 -9.38 13.24
CA GLY A 167 -0.82 -8.49 13.90
C GLY A 167 -1.77 -7.82 12.93
N ILE A 168 -1.31 -7.45 11.74
CA ILE A 168 -2.13 -6.84 10.67
C ILE A 168 -3.33 -7.73 10.28
N SER A 169 -3.18 -9.05 10.35
CA SER A 169 -4.26 -10.00 10.05
C SER A 169 -5.39 -9.91 11.07
N TYR A 170 -5.06 -9.72 12.36
CA TYR A 170 -6.06 -9.47 13.40
C TYR A 170 -6.81 -8.18 13.18
N GLU A 171 -6.10 -7.09 12.89
CA GLU A 171 -6.69 -5.78 12.62
C GLU A 171 -7.67 -5.85 11.44
N ALA A 172 -7.23 -6.43 10.33
CA ALA A 172 -8.01 -6.51 9.11
C ALA A 172 -9.23 -7.43 9.24
N CYS A 173 -9.07 -8.64 9.79
CA CYS A 173 -10.16 -9.61 9.94
C CYS A 173 -11.22 -9.11 10.94
N SER A 174 -10.83 -8.46 12.04
CA SER A 174 -11.76 -7.83 12.96
C SER A 174 -12.63 -6.76 12.26
N LEU A 175 -12.04 -5.97 11.36
CA LEU A 175 -12.77 -4.97 10.57
C LEU A 175 -13.68 -5.63 9.52
N ALA A 176 -13.24 -6.72 8.88
CA ALA A 176 -14.04 -7.48 7.93
C ALA A 176 -15.32 -8.05 8.55
N GLY A 177 -15.22 -8.59 9.77
CA GLY A 177 -16.37 -9.07 10.52
C GLY A 177 -17.35 -7.96 10.91
N LEU A 178 -16.84 -6.80 11.35
CA LEU A 178 -17.64 -5.61 11.65
C LEU A 178 -18.51 -5.21 10.45
N HIS A 179 -17.92 -5.18 9.27
CA HIS A 179 -18.61 -4.78 8.03
C HIS A 179 -19.37 -5.92 7.34
N LYS A 180 -19.33 -7.15 7.89
CA LYS A 180 -20.00 -8.34 7.34
C LYS A 180 -19.70 -8.50 5.84
N LEU A 181 -18.42 -8.61 5.50
CA LEU A 181 -17.97 -8.68 4.10
C LEU A 181 -18.23 -10.07 3.52
N GLU A 182 -19.46 -10.34 3.11
CA GLU A 182 -19.95 -11.63 2.58
C GLU A 182 -19.26 -12.08 1.29
N ASN A 183 -18.64 -11.14 0.56
CA ASN A 183 -17.87 -11.41 -0.65
C ASN A 183 -16.40 -11.79 -0.38
N LEU A 184 -15.94 -11.78 0.88
CA LEU A 184 -14.57 -12.14 1.27
C LEU A 184 -14.50 -13.61 1.68
N ILE A 185 -13.66 -14.39 0.99
CA ILE A 185 -13.37 -15.79 1.29
C ILE A 185 -11.86 -15.94 1.48
N ILE A 186 -11.44 -16.19 2.72
CA ILE A 186 -10.06 -16.49 3.07
C ILE A 186 -9.88 -18.01 3.08
N ILE A 187 -8.89 -18.51 2.36
CA ILE A 187 -8.51 -19.93 2.32
C ILE A 187 -7.18 -20.06 3.07
N TYR A 188 -7.21 -20.68 4.22
CA TYR A 188 -6.05 -20.89 5.07
C TYR A 188 -5.43 -22.25 4.80
N ASP A 189 -4.21 -22.25 4.27
CA ASP A 189 -3.31 -23.39 4.14
C ASP A 189 -2.82 -23.81 5.52
N SER A 190 -3.58 -24.68 6.17
CA SER A 190 -3.30 -25.20 7.51
C SER A 190 -2.39 -26.43 7.42
N ASN A 191 -1.11 -26.21 7.12
CA ASN A 191 -0.13 -27.29 6.98
C ASN A 191 0.74 -27.48 8.23
N GLY A 192 0.65 -26.59 9.22
CA GLY A 192 1.33 -26.68 10.50
C GLY A 192 2.85 -26.50 10.44
N ILE A 193 3.40 -25.95 9.34
CA ILE A 193 4.85 -25.81 9.14
C ILE A 193 5.20 -24.38 8.73
N THR A 194 6.25 -23.83 9.35
CA THR A 194 6.93 -22.60 8.95
C THR A 194 8.41 -22.88 8.66
N ILE A 195 9.21 -21.83 8.42
CA ILE A 195 10.65 -21.95 8.14
C ILE A 195 11.40 -22.67 9.28
N GLU A 196 11.04 -22.38 10.54
CA GLU A 196 11.69 -22.99 11.72
C GLU A 196 11.23 -24.42 12.01
N GLY A 197 10.09 -24.85 11.43
CA GLY A 197 9.56 -26.19 11.66
C GLY A 197 8.08 -26.21 12.03
N ASP A 198 7.67 -27.08 12.97
CA ASP A 198 6.27 -27.21 13.42
C ASP A 198 5.80 -25.91 14.07
N THR A 199 4.64 -25.41 13.64
CA THR A 199 4.04 -24.17 14.17
C THR A 199 3.84 -24.19 15.68
N LYS A 200 3.65 -25.38 16.29
CA LYS A 200 3.44 -25.54 17.75
C LYS A 200 4.56 -24.98 18.61
N ILE A 201 5.75 -24.75 18.05
CA ILE A 201 6.85 -24.10 18.77
C ILE A 201 6.57 -22.62 19.10
N ALA A 202 5.70 -21.96 18.33
CA ALA A 202 5.42 -20.53 18.47
C ALA A 202 3.94 -20.17 18.29
N PHE A 203 3.08 -21.09 17.86
CA PHE A 203 1.69 -20.81 17.52
C PHE A 203 0.77 -21.97 17.94
N SER A 204 -0.14 -21.73 18.89
CA SER A 204 -1.04 -22.75 19.44
C SER A 204 -2.50 -22.28 19.52
N GLU A 205 -2.85 -21.27 18.76
CA GLU A 205 -4.19 -20.68 18.78
C GLU A 205 -5.24 -21.62 18.17
N ASN A 206 -6.46 -21.55 18.70
CA ASN A 206 -7.61 -22.10 18.01
C ASN A 206 -8.10 -21.10 16.94
N VAL A 207 -7.58 -21.25 15.72
CA VAL A 207 -7.87 -20.37 14.59
C VAL A 207 -9.37 -20.31 14.30
N ARG A 208 -10.09 -21.44 14.33
CA ARG A 208 -11.55 -21.47 14.18
C ARG A 208 -12.24 -20.54 15.17
N ALA A 209 -11.99 -20.72 16.45
CA ALA A 209 -12.64 -19.93 17.50
C ALA A 209 -12.32 -18.44 17.38
N ARG A 210 -11.08 -18.11 17.00
CA ARG A 210 -10.65 -16.72 16.75
C ARG A 210 -11.47 -16.07 15.64
N PHE A 211 -11.58 -16.70 14.47
CA PHE A 211 -12.32 -16.14 13.34
C PHE A 211 -13.83 -16.10 13.60
N GLU A 212 -14.40 -17.10 14.28
CA GLU A 212 -15.79 -17.07 14.71
C GLU A 212 -16.06 -15.89 15.65
N ALA A 213 -15.15 -15.60 16.59
CA ALA A 213 -15.23 -14.44 17.48
C ALA A 213 -15.09 -13.10 16.72
N GLN A 214 -14.37 -13.07 15.62
CA GLN A 214 -14.25 -11.92 14.72
C GLN A 214 -15.46 -11.77 13.77
N GLY A 215 -16.45 -12.69 13.81
CA GLY A 215 -17.66 -12.59 13.02
C GLY A 215 -17.63 -13.29 11.67
N PHE A 216 -16.67 -14.18 11.44
CA PHE A 216 -16.60 -15.03 10.24
C PHE A 216 -17.47 -16.28 10.35
N SER A 217 -17.87 -16.82 9.20
CA SER A 217 -18.29 -18.22 9.07
C SER A 217 -17.03 -19.05 8.80
N VAL A 218 -16.86 -20.16 9.52
CA VAL A 218 -15.66 -20.98 9.40
C VAL A 218 -16.01 -22.38 8.93
N PHE A 219 -15.41 -22.79 7.84
CA PHE A 219 -15.52 -24.11 7.22
C PHE A 219 -14.17 -24.82 7.31
N GLU A 220 -14.19 -26.16 7.39
CA GLU A 220 -12.97 -26.96 7.38
C GLU A 220 -13.09 -28.07 6.35
N CYS A 221 -12.00 -28.39 5.68
CA CYS A 221 -11.94 -29.49 4.72
C CYS A 221 -10.53 -30.13 4.68
N ASP A 222 -10.49 -31.37 4.21
CA ASP A 222 -9.25 -31.96 3.73
C ASP A 222 -8.84 -31.22 2.45
N GLY A 223 -7.72 -30.50 2.50
CA GLY A 223 -7.17 -29.70 1.41
C GLY A 223 -6.61 -30.53 0.23
N HIS A 224 -6.66 -31.86 0.32
CA HIS A 224 -6.32 -32.79 -0.77
C HIS A 224 -7.54 -33.53 -1.33
N ASN A 225 -8.73 -33.29 -0.81
CA ASN A 225 -9.98 -33.86 -1.31
C ASN A 225 -10.73 -32.82 -2.15
N LEU A 226 -10.71 -32.98 -3.47
CA LEU A 226 -11.29 -32.05 -4.45
C LEU A 226 -12.79 -31.78 -4.17
N LEU A 227 -13.59 -32.80 -3.84
CA LEU A 227 -15.02 -32.64 -3.52
C LEU A 227 -15.24 -31.91 -2.20
N ALA A 228 -14.42 -32.15 -1.20
CA ALA A 228 -14.52 -31.47 0.09
C ALA A 228 -14.17 -29.97 -0.04
N ILE A 229 -13.16 -29.64 -0.85
CA ILE A 229 -12.78 -28.24 -1.15
C ILE A 229 -13.91 -27.53 -1.90
N ASP A 230 -14.49 -28.17 -2.93
CA ASP A 230 -15.61 -27.61 -3.70
C ASP A 230 -16.82 -27.31 -2.79
N SER A 231 -17.21 -28.29 -1.94
CA SER A 231 -18.29 -28.12 -0.97
C SER A 231 -18.04 -26.98 0.03
N ALA A 232 -16.80 -26.81 0.49
CA ALA A 232 -16.44 -25.72 1.37
C ALA A 232 -16.53 -24.36 0.68
N LEU A 233 -16.08 -24.25 -0.57
CA LEU A 233 -16.20 -23.04 -1.38
C LEU A 233 -17.67 -22.65 -1.67
N GLU A 234 -18.50 -23.61 -2.04
CA GLU A 234 -19.94 -23.35 -2.23
C GLU A 234 -20.62 -22.89 -0.92
N SER A 235 -20.25 -23.51 0.20
CA SER A 235 -20.76 -23.12 1.52
C SER A 235 -20.31 -21.70 1.89
N ALA A 236 -19.05 -21.36 1.60
CA ALA A 236 -18.50 -20.04 1.84
C ALA A 236 -19.20 -18.96 1.00
N LYS A 237 -19.48 -19.23 -0.28
CA LYS A 237 -20.23 -18.30 -1.15
C LYS A 237 -21.66 -18.07 -0.70
N ALA A 238 -22.28 -19.05 -0.08
CA ALA A 238 -23.65 -18.95 0.46
C ALA A 238 -23.71 -18.25 1.82
N SER A 239 -22.58 -17.93 2.43
CA SER A 239 -22.51 -17.31 3.74
C SER A 239 -22.86 -15.82 3.69
N PRO A 240 -23.69 -15.30 4.64
CA PRO A 240 -23.96 -13.86 4.75
C PRO A 240 -22.88 -13.09 5.53
N LYS A 241 -21.72 -13.71 5.75
CA LYS A 241 -20.59 -13.18 6.50
C LYS A 241 -19.29 -13.46 5.75
N PRO A 242 -18.19 -12.75 6.06
CA PRO A 242 -16.90 -13.16 5.55
C PRO A 242 -16.62 -14.61 5.97
N SER A 243 -15.94 -15.34 5.12
CA SER A 243 -15.71 -16.77 5.32
C SER A 243 -14.23 -17.10 5.45
N LEU A 244 -13.89 -18.01 6.37
CA LEU A 244 -12.63 -18.69 6.44
C LEU A 244 -12.83 -20.17 6.08
N ILE A 245 -12.06 -20.67 5.13
CA ILE A 245 -11.94 -22.10 4.84
C ILE A 245 -10.58 -22.55 5.39
N ILE A 246 -10.60 -23.41 6.40
CA ILE A 246 -9.39 -24.08 6.92
C ILE A 246 -9.16 -25.32 6.06
N ALA A 247 -8.23 -25.24 5.14
CA ALA A 247 -7.83 -26.36 4.30
C ALA A 247 -6.63 -27.07 4.95
N HIS A 248 -6.87 -28.27 5.49
CA HIS A 248 -5.81 -29.09 6.06
C HIS A 248 -4.98 -29.70 4.93
N THR A 249 -3.77 -29.19 4.74
CA THR A 249 -2.87 -29.62 3.69
C THR A 249 -1.58 -30.22 4.24
N THR A 250 -0.74 -30.70 3.34
CA THR A 250 0.60 -31.18 3.66
C THR A 250 1.61 -30.39 2.86
N ILE A 251 2.50 -29.65 3.54
CA ILE A 251 3.56 -28.91 2.86
C ILE A 251 4.42 -29.86 2.01
N GLY A 252 4.76 -29.45 0.78
CA GLY A 252 5.56 -30.29 -0.11
C GLY A 252 4.87 -31.61 -0.48
N LYS A 253 3.54 -31.64 -0.57
CA LYS A 253 2.76 -32.81 -1.00
C LYS A 253 3.35 -33.41 -2.26
N GLY A 254 3.59 -34.74 -2.28
CA GLY A 254 4.21 -35.44 -3.39
C GLY A 254 5.75 -35.35 -3.45
N ALA A 255 6.43 -34.73 -2.48
CA ALA A 255 7.89 -34.63 -2.42
C ALA A 255 8.55 -35.85 -1.78
N LEU A 256 7.91 -37.02 -1.86
CA LEU A 256 8.41 -38.31 -1.34
C LEU A 256 8.81 -38.19 0.14
N GLU A 257 10.06 -38.53 0.45
CA GLU A 257 10.61 -38.49 1.82
C GLU A 257 10.69 -37.08 2.43
N LEU A 258 10.52 -36.02 1.64
CA LEU A 258 10.51 -34.66 2.12
C LEU A 258 9.07 -34.14 2.36
N GLU A 259 8.03 -34.89 1.99
CA GLU A 259 6.64 -34.53 2.23
C GLU A 259 6.37 -34.23 3.72
N GLY A 260 5.72 -33.12 4.03
CA GLY A 260 5.45 -32.69 5.40
C GLY A 260 6.64 -32.06 6.13
N SER A 261 7.80 -31.98 5.50
CA SER A 261 9.02 -31.46 6.13
C SER A 261 9.19 -29.95 5.88
N HIS A 262 9.65 -29.22 6.90
CA HIS A 262 10.06 -27.82 6.78
C HIS A 262 11.16 -27.59 5.72
N LYS A 263 11.91 -28.64 5.34
CA LYS A 263 12.94 -28.60 4.29
C LYS A 263 12.34 -28.25 2.92
N THR A 264 11.04 -28.51 2.70
CA THR A 264 10.35 -28.14 1.46
C THR A 264 9.90 -26.69 1.45
N HIS A 265 9.94 -25.98 2.59
CA HIS A 265 9.40 -24.63 2.70
C HIS A 265 10.09 -23.66 1.73
N GLY A 266 11.41 -23.54 1.77
CA GLY A 266 12.12 -22.48 1.06
C GLY A 266 13.39 -22.91 0.31
N ALA A 267 13.48 -24.17 -0.12
CA ALA A 267 14.62 -24.70 -0.84
C ALA A 267 14.21 -25.60 -2.01
N PRO A 268 14.99 -25.64 -3.11
CA PRO A 268 14.79 -26.59 -4.20
C PRO A 268 14.86 -28.04 -3.70
N LEU A 269 14.02 -28.91 -4.27
CA LEU A 269 13.91 -30.32 -3.82
C LEU A 269 15.02 -31.25 -4.35
N GLY A 270 15.67 -30.83 -5.44
CA GLY A 270 16.61 -31.67 -6.19
C GLY A 270 15.95 -32.35 -7.41
N ALA A 271 16.61 -32.24 -8.56
CA ALA A 271 16.07 -32.74 -9.84
C ALA A 271 15.78 -34.23 -9.84
N GLU A 272 16.62 -35.05 -9.18
CA GLU A 272 16.43 -36.52 -9.07
C GLU A 272 15.17 -36.86 -8.26
N LEU A 273 14.93 -36.14 -7.16
CA LEU A 273 13.76 -36.36 -6.32
C LEU A 273 12.47 -35.97 -7.11
N ILE A 274 12.47 -34.84 -7.81
CA ILE A 274 11.33 -34.42 -8.63
C ILE A 274 11.05 -35.45 -9.73
N ALA A 275 12.07 -35.97 -10.41
CA ALA A 275 11.92 -37.00 -11.46
C ALA A 275 11.30 -38.30 -10.92
N LYS A 276 11.75 -38.78 -9.76
CA LYS A 276 11.19 -39.96 -9.07
C LYS A 276 9.73 -39.70 -8.64
N ALA A 277 9.47 -38.55 -8.10
CA ALA A 277 8.14 -38.16 -7.64
C ALA A 277 7.11 -38.08 -8.81
N ARG A 278 7.52 -37.54 -9.96
CA ARG A 278 6.71 -37.56 -11.19
C ARG A 278 6.38 -38.95 -11.67
N GLU A 279 7.38 -39.85 -11.65
CA GLU A 279 7.19 -41.26 -12.01
C GLU A 279 6.18 -41.95 -11.09
N GLN A 280 6.27 -41.71 -9.78
CA GLN A 280 5.34 -42.27 -8.80
C GLN A 280 3.91 -41.70 -8.95
N ALA A 281 3.81 -40.44 -9.35
CA ALA A 281 2.53 -39.78 -9.63
C ALA A 281 1.92 -40.20 -10.99
N GLY A 282 2.60 -40.97 -11.78
CA GLY A 282 2.12 -41.49 -13.08
C GLY A 282 2.04 -40.41 -14.18
N ILE A 283 2.81 -39.30 -14.05
CA ILE A 283 2.82 -38.19 -15.03
C ILE A 283 4.16 -38.16 -15.78
N SER A 284 4.25 -37.30 -16.82
CA SER A 284 5.47 -37.14 -17.63
C SER A 284 6.71 -36.87 -16.75
N LYS A 285 7.81 -37.59 -17.03
CA LYS A 285 9.11 -37.36 -16.37
C LYS A 285 9.82 -36.10 -16.85
N GLN A 286 9.35 -35.51 -17.96
CA GLN A 286 9.94 -34.30 -18.53
C GLN A 286 9.60 -33.09 -17.65
N SER A 287 10.62 -32.31 -17.30
CA SER A 287 10.42 -31.04 -16.59
C SER A 287 9.61 -30.05 -17.43
N PHE A 288 8.78 -29.25 -16.76
CA PHE A 288 7.86 -28.28 -17.39
C PHE A 288 6.82 -28.89 -18.33
N ALA A 289 6.62 -30.21 -18.31
CA ALA A 289 5.60 -30.86 -19.11
C ALA A 289 4.22 -30.66 -18.46
N ILE A 290 3.28 -30.19 -19.28
CA ILE A 290 1.82 -30.14 -19.01
C ILE A 290 1.15 -30.85 -20.17
N SER A 291 0.23 -31.74 -19.90
CA SER A 291 -0.56 -32.42 -20.94
C SER A 291 -1.55 -31.46 -21.61
N ASP A 292 -1.86 -31.74 -22.88
CA ASP A 292 -2.82 -30.92 -23.64
C ASP A 292 -4.22 -30.93 -22.98
N GLU A 293 -4.62 -32.03 -22.37
CA GLU A 293 -5.89 -32.17 -21.66
C GLU A 293 -5.95 -31.27 -20.43
N VAL A 294 -4.88 -31.19 -19.62
CA VAL A 294 -4.81 -30.31 -18.45
C VAL A 294 -4.75 -28.85 -18.87
N ALA A 295 -3.94 -28.51 -19.88
CA ALA A 295 -3.85 -27.16 -20.40
C ALA A 295 -5.22 -26.68 -20.96
N PHE A 296 -5.92 -27.55 -21.69
CA PHE A 296 -7.26 -27.28 -22.21
C PHE A 296 -8.27 -27.08 -21.09
N LEU A 297 -8.28 -27.98 -20.09
CA LEU A 297 -9.17 -27.89 -18.92
C LEU A 297 -9.08 -26.50 -18.25
N LEU A 298 -7.85 -26.09 -17.89
CA LEU A 298 -7.64 -24.84 -17.13
C LEU A 298 -7.92 -23.58 -17.95
N ARG A 299 -7.62 -23.59 -19.24
CA ARG A 299 -8.03 -22.51 -20.16
C ARG A 299 -9.55 -22.40 -20.28
N THR A 300 -10.24 -23.53 -20.43
CA THR A 300 -11.70 -23.56 -20.51
C THR A 300 -12.38 -23.04 -19.24
N CYS A 301 -11.79 -23.25 -18.07
CA CYS A 301 -12.28 -22.62 -16.83
C CYS A 301 -12.37 -21.09 -16.94
N MET A 302 -11.45 -20.45 -17.68
CA MET A 302 -11.39 -18.99 -17.83
C MET A 302 -12.18 -18.45 -19.04
N GLU A 303 -12.54 -19.27 -20.01
CA GLU A 303 -13.29 -18.84 -21.21
C GLU A 303 -14.66 -18.22 -20.88
N LYS A 304 -15.29 -18.69 -19.78
CA LYS A 304 -16.54 -18.09 -19.26
C LYS A 304 -16.38 -16.60 -18.90
N GLY A 305 -15.17 -16.16 -18.54
CA GLY A 305 -14.92 -14.80 -18.07
C GLY A 305 -15.26 -13.72 -19.07
N ALA A 306 -14.89 -13.90 -20.35
CA ALA A 306 -15.24 -12.95 -21.40
C ALA A 306 -16.75 -12.83 -21.62
N SER A 307 -17.48 -13.96 -21.54
CA SER A 307 -18.95 -13.97 -21.66
C SER A 307 -19.61 -13.32 -20.44
N LEU A 308 -19.09 -13.57 -19.24
CA LEU A 308 -19.60 -12.96 -18.00
C LEU A 308 -19.37 -11.45 -18.00
N GLU A 309 -18.20 -10.98 -18.45
CA GLU A 309 -17.92 -9.56 -18.63
C GLU A 309 -18.92 -8.90 -19.58
N ALA A 310 -19.13 -9.49 -20.78
CA ALA A 310 -20.07 -8.95 -21.76
C ALA A 310 -21.52 -8.91 -21.24
N LEU A 311 -21.96 -9.95 -20.51
CA LEU A 311 -23.28 -9.98 -19.87
C LEU A 311 -23.42 -8.93 -18.79
N TRP A 312 -22.39 -8.75 -17.97
CA TRP A 312 -22.36 -7.71 -16.93
C TRP A 312 -22.45 -6.32 -17.56
N GLU A 313 -21.64 -6.02 -18.57
CA GLU A 313 -21.68 -4.72 -19.28
C GLU A 313 -23.05 -4.44 -19.92
N GLN A 314 -23.68 -5.44 -20.51
CA GLN A 314 -25.03 -5.33 -21.08
C GLN A 314 -26.09 -5.09 -20.00
N GLY A 315 -25.93 -5.69 -18.82
CA GLY A 315 -26.83 -5.56 -17.68
C GLY A 315 -26.78 -4.21 -16.98
N LEU A 316 -25.74 -3.40 -17.21
CA LEU A 316 -25.58 -2.09 -16.57
C LEU A 316 -26.66 -1.11 -17.02
N SER A 317 -27.33 -0.44 -16.06
CA SER A 317 -28.21 0.68 -16.34
C SER A 317 -27.44 1.87 -16.94
N ALA A 318 -28.13 2.76 -17.64
CA ALA A 318 -27.51 3.98 -18.18
C ALA A 318 -26.89 4.85 -17.07
N GLN A 319 -27.51 4.89 -15.88
CA GLN A 319 -27.00 5.60 -14.73
C GLN A 319 -25.71 4.98 -14.21
N ALA A 320 -25.65 3.65 -14.05
CA ALA A 320 -24.45 2.94 -13.60
C ALA A 320 -23.30 3.11 -14.60
N LYS A 321 -23.55 3.04 -15.90
CA LYS A 321 -22.54 3.30 -16.95
C LYS A 321 -21.97 4.70 -16.84
N SER A 322 -22.82 5.72 -16.77
CA SER A 322 -22.40 7.12 -16.63
C SER A 322 -21.59 7.36 -15.36
N MET A 323 -21.99 6.72 -14.24
CA MET A 323 -21.24 6.82 -12.98
C MET A 323 -19.87 6.13 -13.11
N LEU A 324 -19.78 4.93 -13.67
CA LEU A 324 -18.52 4.21 -13.90
C LEU A 324 -17.56 5.02 -14.79
N GLU A 325 -18.07 5.60 -15.88
CA GLU A 325 -17.28 6.49 -16.75
C GLU A 325 -16.75 7.69 -15.97
N SER A 326 -17.60 8.30 -15.14
CA SER A 326 -17.20 9.43 -14.28
C SER A 326 -16.14 9.01 -13.26
N LEU A 327 -16.29 7.87 -12.59
CA LEU A 327 -15.33 7.40 -11.58
C LEU A 327 -13.99 7.01 -12.20
N SER A 328 -14.01 6.37 -13.37
CA SER A 328 -12.83 5.88 -14.09
C SER A 328 -12.12 6.96 -14.90
N ALA A 329 -12.74 8.13 -15.08
CA ALA A 329 -12.12 9.23 -15.82
C ALA A 329 -10.81 9.68 -15.16
N PRO A 330 -9.76 9.98 -15.96
CA PRO A 330 -8.48 10.45 -15.45
C PRO A 330 -8.65 11.65 -14.51
N ILE A 331 -7.92 11.67 -13.39
CA ILE A 331 -8.00 12.77 -12.40
C ILE A 331 -7.71 14.13 -13.05
N ALA A 332 -6.81 14.18 -14.03
CA ALA A 332 -6.47 15.40 -14.76
C ALA A 332 -7.70 16.12 -15.37
N SER A 333 -8.72 15.35 -15.82
CA SER A 333 -9.95 15.94 -16.37
C SER A 333 -10.89 16.53 -15.31
N LYS A 334 -10.60 16.32 -14.03
CA LYS A 334 -11.44 16.75 -12.90
C LYS A 334 -10.80 17.88 -12.08
N LEU A 335 -9.52 18.18 -12.30
CA LEU A 335 -8.77 19.14 -11.47
C LEU A 335 -9.41 20.53 -11.46
N ASP A 336 -9.90 21.01 -12.61
CA ASP A 336 -10.54 22.31 -12.73
C ASP A 336 -11.88 22.43 -11.98
N SER A 337 -12.50 21.30 -11.63
CA SER A 337 -13.74 21.28 -10.83
C SER A 337 -13.49 21.45 -9.33
N ILE A 338 -12.25 21.38 -8.87
CA ILE A 338 -11.90 21.49 -7.46
C ILE A 338 -11.82 22.95 -7.04
N SER A 339 -12.78 23.38 -6.20
CA SER A 339 -12.78 24.73 -5.60
C SER A 339 -11.97 24.69 -4.30
N TYR A 340 -10.67 24.97 -4.38
CA TYR A 340 -9.81 25.02 -3.20
C TYR A 340 -10.22 26.12 -2.24
N PRO A 341 -10.04 25.92 -0.91
CA PRO A 341 -10.25 26.99 0.08
C PRO A 341 -9.26 28.15 -0.13
N THR A 342 -9.65 29.35 0.26
CA THR A 342 -8.76 30.52 0.28
C THR A 342 -8.28 30.79 1.70
N PHE A 343 -7.00 31.15 1.84
CA PHE A 343 -6.40 31.50 3.11
C PHE A 343 -5.75 32.89 3.00
N THR A 344 -6.05 33.76 3.96
CA THR A 344 -5.58 35.14 3.94
C THR A 344 -4.18 35.23 4.55
N GLN A 345 -3.25 35.85 3.83
CA GLN A 345 -1.90 36.11 4.36
C GLN A 345 -1.97 36.90 5.67
N GLY A 346 -1.23 36.43 6.66
CA GLY A 346 -1.20 37.01 8.01
C GLY A 346 -2.13 36.31 9.01
N ASP A 347 -3.10 35.49 8.54
CA ASP A 347 -3.84 34.60 9.45
C ASP A 347 -2.91 33.59 10.11
N SER A 348 -3.41 32.93 11.17
CA SER A 348 -2.68 31.88 11.88
C SER A 348 -3.48 30.58 11.88
N LEU A 349 -2.94 29.52 11.26
CA LEU A 349 -3.67 28.28 11.05
C LEU A 349 -2.73 27.06 11.02
N ALA A 350 -3.07 26.01 11.74
CA ALA A 350 -2.32 24.74 11.65
C ALA A 350 -2.49 24.10 10.26
N THR A 351 -1.42 23.49 9.72
CA THR A 351 -1.53 22.85 8.39
C THR A 351 -2.45 21.64 8.39
N ARG A 352 -2.64 20.92 9.51
CA ARG A 352 -3.69 19.89 9.63
C ARG A 352 -5.12 20.46 9.46
N VAL A 353 -5.36 21.68 9.92
CA VAL A 353 -6.68 22.33 9.79
C VAL A 353 -6.92 22.82 8.36
N SER A 354 -5.91 23.43 7.72
CA SER A 354 -5.99 23.77 6.30
C SER A 354 -6.19 22.52 5.44
N ASN A 355 -5.52 21.40 5.79
CA ASN A 355 -5.67 20.12 5.12
C ASN A 355 -7.12 19.60 5.22
N GLY A 356 -7.74 19.65 6.37
CA GLY A 356 -9.14 19.25 6.55
C GLY A 356 -10.10 20.02 5.63
N LYS A 357 -9.86 21.33 5.45
CA LYS A 357 -10.62 22.14 4.49
C LYS A 357 -10.37 21.71 3.03
N ILE A 358 -9.13 21.34 2.70
CA ILE A 358 -8.78 20.83 1.37
C ILE A 358 -9.44 19.47 1.14
N LEU A 359 -9.36 18.52 2.08
CA LEU A 359 -10.02 17.21 1.97
C LEU A 359 -11.52 17.35 1.70
N ASN A 360 -12.19 18.31 2.36
CA ASN A 360 -13.60 18.58 2.14
C ASN A 360 -13.89 19.19 0.75
N ALA A 361 -13.00 20.03 0.23
CA ALA A 361 -13.09 20.52 -1.15
C ALA A 361 -12.91 19.39 -2.17
N LEU A 362 -11.96 18.47 -1.92
CA LEU A 362 -11.74 17.29 -2.75
C LEU A 362 -12.95 16.34 -2.72
N SER A 363 -13.48 16.05 -1.54
CA SER A 363 -14.66 15.18 -1.38
C SER A 363 -15.89 15.72 -2.12
N LYS A 364 -16.07 17.03 -2.13
CA LYS A 364 -17.17 17.68 -2.84
C LYS A 364 -17.03 17.57 -4.36
N ALA A 365 -15.82 17.66 -4.89
CA ALA A 365 -15.56 17.60 -6.33
C ALA A 365 -15.40 16.16 -6.85
N LEU A 366 -14.96 15.22 -6.01
CA LEU A 366 -14.54 13.87 -6.38
C LEU A 366 -15.36 12.84 -5.58
N PRO A 367 -16.44 12.29 -6.12
CA PRO A 367 -17.32 11.36 -5.39
C PRO A 367 -16.62 10.05 -4.97
N ASN A 368 -15.48 9.73 -5.60
CA ASN A 368 -14.63 8.59 -5.29
C ASN A 368 -13.47 8.92 -4.32
N PHE A 369 -13.41 10.13 -3.78
CA PHE A 369 -12.44 10.49 -2.75
C PHE A 369 -12.93 9.95 -1.40
N ILE A 370 -12.23 8.97 -0.83
CA ILE A 370 -12.67 8.20 0.33
C ILE A 370 -11.52 8.03 1.34
N GLY A 371 -11.83 8.01 2.61
CA GLY A 371 -10.82 7.69 3.62
C GLY A 371 -11.26 7.96 5.04
N GLY A 372 -10.29 7.98 5.94
CA GLY A 372 -10.51 8.20 7.36
C GLY A 372 -9.23 8.08 8.17
N SER A 373 -9.38 8.01 9.49
CA SER A 373 -8.26 7.94 10.43
C SER A 373 -8.29 6.68 11.28
N ALA A 374 -7.14 6.34 11.87
CA ALA A 374 -7.03 5.33 12.92
C ALA A 374 -7.56 5.89 14.26
N ASP A 375 -8.89 6.05 14.36
CA ASP A 375 -9.61 6.62 15.52
C ASP A 375 -9.21 8.06 15.91
N LEU A 376 -8.58 8.80 15.01
CA LEU A 376 -8.01 10.14 15.26
C LEU A 376 -8.66 11.24 14.40
N ALA A 377 -9.81 11.00 13.77
CA ALA A 377 -10.42 11.94 12.85
C ALA A 377 -10.59 13.37 13.40
N PRO A 378 -11.04 13.60 14.66
CA PRO A 378 -11.13 14.95 15.22
C PRO A 378 -9.77 15.64 15.34
N SER A 379 -8.73 14.91 15.74
CA SER A 379 -7.36 15.44 15.91
C SER A 379 -6.66 15.67 14.58
N ASN A 380 -6.87 14.77 13.61
CA ASN A 380 -6.29 14.86 12.27
C ASN A 380 -7.05 15.81 11.35
N ASN A 381 -8.28 16.24 11.71
CA ASN A 381 -9.19 17.02 10.89
C ASN A 381 -9.53 16.32 9.56
N THR A 382 -9.87 15.04 9.60
CA THR A 382 -10.07 14.23 8.38
C THR A 382 -11.51 13.83 8.11
N THR A 383 -12.46 14.30 8.90
CA THR A 383 -13.88 14.06 8.66
C THR A 383 -14.34 14.78 7.39
N LEU A 384 -14.96 14.04 6.48
CA LEU A 384 -15.61 14.57 5.28
C LEU A 384 -17.03 15.00 5.65
N LEU A 385 -17.24 16.30 5.83
CA LEU A 385 -18.43 16.88 6.44
C LEU A 385 -19.71 16.67 5.61
N ASP A 386 -19.59 16.69 4.28
CA ASP A 386 -20.72 16.51 3.36
C ASP A 386 -20.93 15.03 2.98
N SER A 387 -20.31 14.11 3.70
CA SER A 387 -20.40 12.66 3.45
C SER A 387 -20.80 11.90 4.71
N SER A 388 -21.65 10.91 4.54
CA SER A 388 -22.01 9.97 5.62
C SER A 388 -20.90 8.94 5.84
N ASP A 389 -21.10 8.06 6.84
CA ASP A 389 -20.20 6.96 7.14
C ASP A 389 -20.31 5.84 6.09
N PHE A 390 -19.22 5.09 5.95
CA PHE A 390 -19.16 3.88 5.14
C PHE A 390 -20.23 2.86 5.59
N PRO A 391 -20.93 2.15 4.69
CA PRO A 391 -20.69 2.12 3.24
C PRO A 391 -21.48 3.17 2.44
N SER A 392 -22.43 3.88 3.04
CA SER A 392 -23.28 4.85 2.33
C SER A 392 -22.50 6.11 1.93
N GLY A 393 -21.48 6.48 2.69
CA GLY A 393 -20.60 7.63 2.45
C GLY A 393 -19.12 7.26 2.40
N ASN A 394 -18.29 8.30 2.37
CA ASN A 394 -16.85 8.22 2.18
C ASN A 394 -16.03 8.33 3.48
N ASN A 395 -16.68 8.48 4.66
CA ASN A 395 -16.00 8.42 5.94
C ASN A 395 -15.78 6.95 6.34
N LEU A 396 -14.55 6.45 6.23
CA LEU A 396 -14.18 5.09 6.61
C LEU A 396 -13.52 5.09 7.99
N HIS A 397 -14.13 4.37 8.94
CA HIS A 397 -13.63 4.27 10.31
C HIS A 397 -12.77 3.03 10.48
N PHE A 398 -11.46 3.19 10.51
CA PHE A 398 -10.52 2.07 10.65
C PHE A 398 -10.40 1.57 12.10
N GLY A 399 -10.74 2.42 13.11
CA GLY A 399 -10.40 2.19 14.50
C GLY A 399 -8.88 2.27 14.71
N ILE A 400 -8.38 1.85 15.85
CA ILE A 400 -6.94 1.87 16.17
C ILE A 400 -6.27 0.67 15.48
N ARG A 401 -6.00 0.80 14.17
CA ARG A 401 -5.51 -0.26 13.28
C ARG A 401 -4.65 0.32 12.15
N GLU A 402 -3.56 1.00 12.50
CA GLU A 402 -2.73 1.74 11.53
C GLU A 402 -2.16 0.84 10.43
N HIS A 403 -1.69 -0.35 10.78
CA HIS A 403 -1.06 -1.27 9.84
C HIS A 403 -2.07 -1.77 8.78
N ALA A 404 -3.22 -2.28 9.22
CA ALA A 404 -4.29 -2.69 8.29
C ALA A 404 -4.89 -1.51 7.54
N MET A 405 -5.04 -0.35 8.17
CA MET A 405 -5.51 0.88 7.55
C MET A 405 -4.66 1.20 6.30
N GLY A 406 -3.34 1.18 6.42
CA GLY A 406 -2.45 1.43 5.28
C GLY A 406 -2.66 0.43 4.14
N ALA A 407 -2.71 -0.88 4.44
CA ALA A 407 -2.90 -1.93 3.44
C ALA A 407 -4.29 -1.91 2.79
N ILE A 408 -5.35 -1.68 3.57
CA ILE A 408 -6.73 -1.51 3.08
C ILE A 408 -6.80 -0.31 2.13
N THR A 409 -6.16 0.80 2.48
CA THR A 409 -6.12 2.00 1.63
C THR A 409 -5.40 1.72 0.31
N ASN A 410 -4.32 0.92 0.32
CA ASN A 410 -3.64 0.48 -0.90
C ASN A 410 -4.57 -0.33 -1.81
N ALA A 411 -5.38 -1.22 -1.24
CA ALA A 411 -6.35 -2.00 -2.00
C ALA A 411 -7.43 -1.12 -2.65
N PHE A 412 -7.94 -0.11 -1.95
CA PHE A 412 -8.88 0.86 -2.54
C PHE A 412 -8.28 1.55 -3.78
N ALA A 413 -7.00 1.95 -3.72
CA ALA A 413 -6.31 2.52 -4.88
C ALA A 413 -6.21 1.53 -6.04
N ASN A 414 -5.80 0.28 -5.77
CA ASN A 414 -5.63 -0.75 -6.79
C ASN A 414 -6.95 -1.36 -7.28
N TYR A 415 -8.06 -1.10 -6.58
CA TYR A 415 -9.39 -1.46 -7.07
C TYR A 415 -9.75 -0.75 -8.38
N GLY A 416 -9.19 0.45 -8.58
CA GLY A 416 -9.25 1.19 -9.84
C GLY A 416 -10.38 2.21 -9.95
N LEU A 417 -11.20 2.38 -8.91
CA LEU A 417 -12.29 3.37 -8.88
C LEU A 417 -12.08 4.51 -7.88
N PHE A 418 -11.23 4.33 -6.88
CA PHE A 418 -11.15 5.23 -5.74
C PHE A 418 -9.85 6.04 -5.71
N LEU A 419 -9.95 7.20 -5.08
CA LEU A 419 -8.83 8.04 -4.66
C LEU A 419 -8.80 8.03 -3.13
N PRO A 420 -8.12 7.06 -2.50
CA PRO A 420 -8.20 6.86 -1.08
C PRO A 420 -7.17 7.66 -0.30
N PHE A 421 -7.53 8.05 0.92
CA PHE A 421 -6.60 8.55 1.92
C PHE A 421 -6.76 7.83 3.25
N CYS A 422 -5.70 7.84 4.06
CA CYS A 422 -5.79 7.44 5.45
C CYS A 422 -4.90 8.34 6.33
N ALA A 423 -5.21 8.41 7.62
CA ALA A 423 -4.57 9.36 8.51
C ALA A 423 -4.28 8.81 9.91
N THR A 424 -3.16 9.24 10.46
CA THR A 424 -2.77 9.04 11.86
C THR A 424 -1.81 10.15 12.29
N PHE A 425 -1.34 10.15 13.55
CA PHE A 425 -0.22 10.98 13.97
C PHE A 425 1.07 10.49 13.32
N PHE A 426 1.97 11.41 13.01
CA PHE A 426 3.17 11.06 12.24
C PHE A 426 4.07 10.05 12.95
N VAL A 427 4.19 10.12 14.27
CA VAL A 427 4.95 9.10 15.03
C VAL A 427 4.35 7.70 14.88
N PHE A 428 3.04 7.57 14.72
CA PHE A 428 2.37 6.28 14.55
C PHE A 428 2.43 5.74 13.11
N SER A 429 3.03 6.47 12.19
CA SER A 429 3.41 5.94 10.88
C SER A 429 4.38 4.76 10.97
N ASP A 430 5.09 4.61 12.09
CA ASP A 430 5.94 3.44 12.38
C ASP A 430 5.15 2.13 12.32
N TYR A 431 3.90 2.13 12.85
CA TYR A 431 3.03 0.94 12.80
C TYR A 431 2.62 0.55 11.38
N MET A 432 2.58 1.48 10.43
CA MET A 432 2.12 1.24 9.06
C MET A 432 3.23 1.32 8.00
N SER A 433 4.48 1.45 8.41
CA SER A 433 5.64 1.61 7.53
C SER A 433 5.72 0.52 6.45
N ALA A 434 5.43 -0.74 6.80
CA ALA A 434 5.40 -1.85 5.84
C ALA A 434 4.34 -1.64 4.74
N SER A 435 3.14 -1.19 5.09
CA SER A 435 2.06 -0.93 4.13
C SER A 435 2.41 0.25 3.19
N VAL A 436 3.04 1.31 3.71
CA VAL A 436 3.52 2.46 2.91
C VAL A 436 4.61 2.00 1.94
N ARG A 437 5.53 1.14 2.40
CA ARG A 437 6.58 0.59 1.55
C ARG A 437 6.00 -0.25 0.39
N ILE A 438 5.00 -1.08 0.65
CA ILE A 438 4.31 -1.86 -0.39
C ILE A 438 3.59 -0.94 -1.38
N ALA A 439 2.93 0.12 -0.91
CA ALA A 439 2.33 1.13 -1.80
C ALA A 439 3.38 1.76 -2.72
N SER A 440 4.56 2.06 -2.18
CA SER A 440 5.67 2.67 -2.94
C SER A 440 6.22 1.72 -4.02
N ILE A 441 6.31 0.41 -3.73
CA ILE A 441 6.68 -0.62 -4.72
C ILE A 441 5.63 -0.69 -5.84
N MET A 442 4.34 -0.69 -5.48
CA MET A 442 3.22 -0.76 -6.42
C MET A 442 2.96 0.55 -7.17
N ARG A 443 3.53 1.66 -6.70
CA ARG A 443 3.15 3.03 -7.11
C ARG A 443 1.63 3.27 -6.95
N ALA A 444 1.05 2.76 -5.87
CA ALA A 444 -0.37 2.90 -5.58
C ALA A 444 -0.73 4.36 -5.33
N LYS A 445 -1.79 4.86 -5.97
CA LYS A 445 -2.28 6.24 -5.83
C LYS A 445 -3.00 6.43 -4.51
N VAL A 446 -2.25 6.58 -3.42
CA VAL A 446 -2.74 6.72 -2.03
C VAL A 446 -2.25 8.03 -1.44
N PHE A 447 -3.07 8.65 -0.58
CA PHE A 447 -2.68 9.82 0.21
C PHE A 447 -2.62 9.46 1.69
N TYR A 448 -1.41 9.51 2.27
CA TYR A 448 -1.17 9.31 3.69
C TYR A 448 -1.13 10.68 4.39
N ILE A 449 -2.01 10.89 5.35
CA ILE A 449 -2.12 12.15 6.09
C ILE A 449 -1.53 11.94 7.49
N PHE A 450 -0.34 12.46 7.70
CA PHE A 450 0.38 12.37 8.96
C PHE A 450 0.35 13.73 9.65
N THR A 451 -0.36 13.85 10.76
CA THR A 451 -0.42 15.08 11.53
C THR A 451 0.50 15.02 12.75
N HIS A 452 0.67 16.14 13.47
CA HIS A 452 1.55 16.19 14.64
C HIS A 452 3.01 15.93 14.23
N ASP A 453 3.50 16.81 13.35
CA ASP A 453 4.68 16.66 12.48
C ASP A 453 6.04 16.72 13.21
N SER A 454 6.09 17.24 14.45
CA SER A 454 7.36 17.58 15.10
C SER A 454 7.23 17.70 16.62
N ILE A 455 8.27 18.21 17.28
CA ILE A 455 8.25 18.59 18.69
C ILE A 455 7.18 19.64 19.03
N GLY A 456 6.59 20.30 18.02
CA GLY A 456 5.43 21.18 18.15
C GLY A 456 4.16 20.49 18.67
N VAL A 457 4.17 19.16 18.79
CA VAL A 457 3.15 18.37 19.51
C VAL A 457 3.05 18.85 20.97
N GLY A 458 4.17 19.17 21.59
CA GLY A 458 4.20 19.80 22.90
C GLY A 458 4.16 18.80 24.06
N GLU A 459 3.18 18.96 24.96
CA GLU A 459 3.12 18.35 26.27
C GLU A 459 3.07 16.82 26.27
N ASP A 460 2.59 16.20 25.18
CA ASP A 460 2.52 14.74 25.03
C ASP A 460 3.90 14.06 25.06
N GLY A 461 4.96 14.81 24.74
CA GLY A 461 6.34 14.39 24.94
C GLY A 461 6.89 13.42 23.91
N ALA A 462 8.01 12.79 24.25
CA ALA A 462 8.85 12.01 23.35
C ALA A 462 8.13 10.86 22.61
N THR A 463 7.10 10.25 23.21
CA THR A 463 6.35 9.14 22.61
C THR A 463 5.43 9.57 21.46
N HIS A 464 5.17 10.88 21.33
CA HIS A 464 4.27 11.47 20.34
C HIS A 464 4.96 12.47 19.41
N GLN A 465 6.23 12.79 19.67
CA GLN A 465 7.03 13.73 18.90
C GLN A 465 7.93 13.00 17.91
N PRO A 466 7.62 13.03 16.59
CA PRO A 466 8.47 12.41 15.58
C PRO A 466 9.80 13.15 15.46
N ILE A 467 10.88 12.41 15.33
CA ILE A 467 12.25 12.91 15.16
C ILE A 467 12.89 12.29 13.91
N GLU A 468 12.85 10.95 13.79
CA GLU A 468 13.47 10.16 12.71
C GLU A 468 12.53 9.88 11.53
N GLN A 469 11.23 10.05 11.69
CA GLN A 469 10.22 9.63 10.70
C GLN A 469 10.38 10.36 9.36
N LEU A 470 10.75 11.67 9.35
CA LEU A 470 10.99 12.38 8.07
C LEU A 470 12.11 11.71 7.28
N SER A 471 13.26 11.44 7.91
CA SER A 471 14.40 10.78 7.27
C SER A 471 14.03 9.35 6.81
N HIS A 472 13.25 8.62 7.62
CA HIS A 472 12.80 7.27 7.30
C HIS A 472 11.95 7.24 6.02
N PHE A 473 10.93 8.10 5.92
CA PHE A 473 10.02 8.09 4.77
C PHE A 473 10.66 8.74 3.52
N ARG A 474 11.52 9.76 3.67
CA ARG A 474 12.30 10.31 2.55
C ARG A 474 13.29 9.30 1.94
N ALA A 475 13.66 8.27 2.71
CA ALA A 475 14.50 7.18 2.20
C ALA A 475 13.73 6.15 1.35
N MET A 476 12.38 6.18 1.32
CA MET A 476 11.57 5.24 0.54
C MET A 476 11.51 5.66 -0.93
N PRO A 477 11.98 4.82 -1.89
CA PRO A 477 11.82 5.12 -3.30
C PRO A 477 10.33 5.21 -3.70
N ASN A 478 10.02 6.05 -4.68
CA ASN A 478 8.67 6.23 -5.25
C ASN A 478 7.61 6.78 -4.28
N LEU A 479 7.97 7.29 -3.12
CA LEU A 479 7.09 8.01 -2.20
C LEU A 479 7.37 9.51 -2.32
N LEU A 480 6.33 10.33 -2.46
CA LEU A 480 6.45 11.79 -2.34
C LEU A 480 6.03 12.19 -0.92
N LEU A 481 6.93 12.86 -0.19
CA LEU A 481 6.64 13.35 1.14
C LEU A 481 6.57 14.88 1.13
N PHE A 482 5.36 15.40 1.34
CA PHE A 482 5.09 16.82 1.43
C PHE A 482 5.02 17.29 2.88
N ARG A 483 5.82 18.30 3.24
CA ARG A 483 5.76 18.99 4.52
C ARG A 483 5.57 20.49 4.28
N PRO A 484 4.32 20.95 4.05
CA PRO A 484 4.03 22.33 3.69
C PRO A 484 4.28 23.32 4.83
N ALA A 485 4.85 24.46 4.50
CA ALA A 485 5.17 25.56 5.44
C ALA A 485 3.91 26.24 6.00
N ASP A 486 2.83 26.26 5.26
CA ASP A 486 1.59 26.94 5.62
C ASP A 486 0.37 26.41 4.85
N ALA A 487 -0.78 27.06 5.05
CA ALA A 487 -2.02 26.69 4.41
C ALA A 487 -2.02 26.88 2.88
N ASN A 488 -1.36 27.91 2.36
CA ASN A 488 -1.28 28.18 0.92
C ASN A 488 -0.35 27.21 0.20
N GLU A 489 0.80 26.89 0.80
CA GLU A 489 1.71 25.88 0.26
C GLU A 489 1.07 24.48 0.29
N ASN A 490 0.23 24.18 1.29
CA ASN A 490 -0.49 22.91 1.36
C ASN A 490 -1.43 22.72 0.15
N ILE A 491 -2.11 23.78 -0.33
CA ILE A 491 -2.89 23.72 -1.58
C ILE A 491 -1.99 23.34 -2.76
N ALA A 492 -0.86 24.01 -2.91
CA ALA A 492 0.07 23.74 -4.01
C ALA A 492 0.60 22.30 -3.96
N CYS A 493 0.91 21.78 -2.77
CA CYS A 493 1.31 20.36 -2.56
C CYS A 493 0.20 19.40 -2.99
N TRP A 494 -1.05 19.63 -2.63
CA TRP A 494 -2.18 18.82 -3.06
C TRP A 494 -2.37 18.82 -4.59
N GLN A 495 -2.21 19.97 -5.24
CA GLN A 495 -2.28 20.06 -6.70
C GLN A 495 -1.21 19.19 -7.38
N VAL A 496 0.02 19.17 -6.83
CA VAL A 496 1.10 18.31 -7.32
C VAL A 496 0.80 16.83 -7.03
N ALA A 497 0.39 16.50 -5.81
CA ALA A 497 0.08 15.14 -5.40
C ALA A 497 -1.05 14.51 -6.23
N LEU A 498 -2.10 15.28 -6.56
CA LEU A 498 -3.21 14.80 -7.39
C LEU A 498 -2.76 14.45 -8.82
N GLU A 499 -1.78 15.13 -9.38
CA GLU A 499 -1.25 14.86 -10.72
C GLU A 499 -0.21 13.72 -10.73
N SER A 500 0.47 13.49 -9.63
CA SER A 500 1.46 12.41 -9.51
C SER A 500 0.82 11.03 -9.58
N SER A 501 1.52 10.06 -10.15
CA SER A 501 1.16 8.63 -10.09
C SER A 501 1.72 7.91 -8.87
N ALA A 502 2.58 8.56 -8.08
CA ALA A 502 3.18 7.98 -6.88
C ALA A 502 2.28 8.13 -5.65
N PRO A 503 2.40 7.25 -4.63
CA PRO A 503 1.83 7.50 -3.33
C PRO A 503 2.40 8.79 -2.74
N SER A 504 1.57 9.53 -2.01
CA SER A 504 1.94 10.82 -1.44
C SER A 504 1.64 10.86 0.05
N ALA A 505 2.62 11.30 0.86
CA ALA A 505 2.47 11.53 2.28
C ALA A 505 2.46 13.03 2.57
N PHE A 506 1.55 13.48 3.44
CA PHE A 506 1.46 14.86 3.93
C PHE A 506 1.79 14.90 5.41
N VAL A 507 2.82 15.62 5.78
CA VAL A 507 3.29 15.77 7.16
C VAL A 507 2.92 17.17 7.67
N LEU A 508 1.98 17.23 8.61
CA LEU A 508 1.20 18.42 8.92
C LEU A 508 1.33 18.83 10.40
N SER A 509 1.47 20.13 10.64
CA SER A 509 1.64 20.69 11.98
C SER A 509 0.38 20.55 12.86
N ARG A 510 0.59 20.34 14.16
CA ARG A 510 -0.43 20.49 15.20
C ARG A 510 -0.65 21.95 15.57
N GLN A 511 0.44 22.68 15.76
CA GLN A 511 0.45 24.08 16.11
C GLN A 511 0.06 24.98 14.91
N ASN A 512 -0.48 26.13 15.22
CA ASN A 512 -0.78 27.14 14.21
C ASN A 512 0.53 27.73 13.66
N LEU A 513 0.52 27.98 12.36
CA LEU A 513 1.60 28.62 11.62
C LEU A 513 1.06 29.89 10.94
N PRO A 514 1.88 30.94 10.73
CA PRO A 514 1.45 32.09 9.96
C PRO A 514 1.17 31.69 8.51
N VAL A 515 0.04 32.15 7.99
CA VAL A 515 -0.30 31.97 6.57
C VAL A 515 0.56 32.95 5.76
N LEU A 516 1.40 32.41 4.90
CA LEU A 516 2.33 33.16 4.06
C LEU A 516 1.69 33.50 2.70
N SER A 517 2.43 34.21 1.85
CA SER A 517 1.99 34.53 0.49
C SER A 517 1.62 33.25 -0.31
N PRO A 518 0.62 33.32 -1.21
CA PRO A 518 0.26 32.19 -2.06
C PRO A 518 1.43 31.62 -2.86
N VAL A 519 1.39 30.31 -3.07
CA VAL A 519 2.42 29.54 -3.79
C VAL A 519 1.79 28.96 -5.06
N ALA A 520 2.44 29.15 -6.19
CA ALA A 520 2.01 28.53 -7.42
C ALA A 520 2.35 27.03 -7.43
N LYS A 521 1.46 26.20 -8.00
CA LYS A 521 1.70 24.76 -8.18
C LYS A 521 3.07 24.48 -8.81
N ALA A 522 3.46 25.26 -9.85
CA ALA A 522 4.72 25.11 -10.54
C ALA A 522 5.96 25.26 -9.63
N GLN A 523 5.86 26.04 -8.56
CA GLN A 523 6.93 26.16 -7.55
C GLN A 523 7.00 24.91 -6.68
N ALA A 524 5.88 24.45 -6.13
CA ALA A 524 5.82 23.21 -5.32
C ALA A 524 6.21 21.97 -6.12
N GLN A 525 5.90 21.92 -7.41
CA GLN A 525 6.22 20.81 -8.32
C GLN A 525 7.74 20.61 -8.48
N ARG A 526 8.55 21.65 -8.26
CA ARG A 526 10.01 21.55 -8.26
C ARG A 526 10.61 21.05 -6.95
N GLY A 527 9.80 20.83 -5.92
CA GLY A 527 10.21 20.28 -4.62
C GLY A 527 10.76 21.32 -3.65
N ALA A 528 11.35 22.39 -4.14
CA ALA A 528 11.79 23.55 -3.37
C ALA A 528 11.74 24.80 -4.24
N TYR A 529 11.64 25.97 -3.64
CA TYR A 529 11.63 27.26 -4.33
C TYR A 529 12.09 28.39 -3.41
N ILE A 530 12.55 29.50 -4.02
CA ILE A 530 12.91 30.70 -3.26
C ILE A 530 11.64 31.32 -2.67
N LYS A 531 11.48 31.23 -1.35
CA LYS A 531 10.34 31.84 -0.63
C LYS A 531 10.54 33.33 -0.50
N GLN A 532 11.76 33.75 -0.15
CA GLN A 532 12.17 35.16 -0.06
C GLN A 532 13.64 35.30 -0.37
N ASP A 533 13.95 36.18 -1.32
CA ASP A 533 15.35 36.55 -1.63
C ASP A 533 15.83 37.69 -0.72
N SER A 534 17.14 37.94 -0.75
CA SER A 534 17.71 39.04 0.03
C SER A 534 17.13 40.41 -0.38
N SER A 535 16.83 41.23 0.59
CA SER A 535 16.46 42.64 0.39
C SER A 535 17.69 43.54 0.19
N LEU A 536 18.90 43.05 0.46
CA LEU A 536 20.14 43.78 0.29
C LEU A 536 20.60 43.73 -1.17
N GLU A 537 21.29 44.77 -1.65
CA GLU A 537 21.78 44.86 -3.04
C GLU A 537 22.84 43.79 -3.40
N SER A 538 23.46 43.15 -2.40
CA SER A 538 24.47 42.09 -2.60
C SER A 538 23.83 40.72 -2.78
N SER A 539 24.51 39.84 -3.56
CA SER A 539 24.13 38.43 -3.66
C SER A 539 24.05 37.78 -2.27
N ALA A 540 23.10 36.86 -2.08
CA ALA A 540 22.96 36.14 -0.81
C ALA A 540 24.27 35.42 -0.41
N GLN A 541 24.73 35.67 0.81
CA GLN A 541 25.90 35.05 1.42
C GLN A 541 25.54 33.73 2.10
N ILE A 542 24.25 33.60 2.45
CA ILE A 542 23.70 32.41 3.11
C ILE A 542 22.30 32.12 2.57
N THR A 543 22.02 30.84 2.37
CA THR A 543 20.68 30.32 2.11
C THR A 543 20.21 29.53 3.33
N LEU A 544 19.03 29.86 3.83
CA LEU A 544 18.30 29.11 4.85
C LEU A 544 17.33 28.16 4.13
N LEU A 545 17.55 26.86 4.24
CA LEU A 545 16.71 25.81 3.64
C LEU A 545 15.83 25.20 4.72
N ALA A 546 14.50 25.21 4.55
CA ALA A 546 13.60 24.63 5.54
C ALA A 546 12.35 24.02 4.91
N SER A 547 11.66 23.16 5.65
CA SER A 547 10.32 22.65 5.35
C SER A 547 9.38 22.91 6.53
N GLY A 548 8.07 22.85 6.30
CA GLY A 548 7.08 22.94 7.38
C GLY A 548 7.21 24.22 8.22
N SER A 549 7.03 24.05 9.52
CA SER A 549 7.02 25.16 10.51
C SER A 549 8.31 25.97 10.54
N GLU A 550 9.44 25.40 10.15
CA GLU A 550 10.76 26.06 10.24
C GLU A 550 10.94 27.14 9.16
N VAL A 551 10.14 27.13 8.09
CA VAL A 551 10.19 28.19 7.06
C VAL A 551 9.87 29.56 7.66
N SER A 552 8.87 29.65 8.54
CA SER A 552 8.53 30.92 9.21
C SER A 552 9.64 31.39 10.17
N LEU A 553 10.34 30.47 10.85
CA LEU A 553 11.49 30.78 11.69
C LEU A 553 12.69 31.28 10.84
N CYS A 554 12.89 30.68 9.67
CA CYS A 554 13.93 31.11 8.72
C CYS A 554 13.66 32.52 8.17
N LEU A 555 12.40 32.89 7.91
CA LEU A 555 12.02 34.25 7.51
C LEU A 555 12.34 35.26 8.61
N GLN A 556 12.03 34.95 9.86
CA GLN A 556 12.40 35.80 11.01
C GLN A 556 13.92 35.90 11.18
N ALA A 557 14.64 34.78 11.01
CA ALA A 557 16.11 34.79 11.07
C ALA A 557 16.73 35.62 9.93
N GLN A 558 16.13 35.63 8.74
CA GLN A 558 16.55 36.47 7.62
C GLN A 558 16.49 37.97 8.01
N GLU A 559 15.40 38.43 8.63
CA GLU A 559 15.26 39.80 9.08
C GLU A 559 16.39 40.20 10.04
N LEU A 560 16.74 39.32 11.00
CA LEU A 560 17.85 39.52 11.93
C LEU A 560 19.22 39.55 11.25
N LEU A 561 19.45 38.69 10.28
CA LEU A 561 20.69 38.61 9.50
C LEU A 561 20.86 39.86 8.65
N GLU A 562 19.85 40.27 7.92
CA GLU A 562 19.91 41.43 7.04
C GLU A 562 20.03 42.75 7.81
N SER A 563 19.40 42.86 8.99
CA SER A 563 19.63 43.99 9.88
C SER A 563 21.10 44.11 10.35
N SER A 564 21.86 43.01 10.33
CA SER A 564 23.30 42.94 10.62
C SER A 564 24.19 42.96 9.38
N GLY A 565 23.60 43.20 8.18
CA GLY A 565 24.32 43.33 6.93
C GLY A 565 24.68 42.00 6.23
N VAL A 566 24.06 40.90 6.63
CA VAL A 566 24.29 39.59 6.01
C VAL A 566 23.15 39.30 5.01
N ALA A 567 23.46 39.38 3.72
CA ALA A 567 22.50 39.07 2.66
C ALA A 567 22.07 37.61 2.72
N THR A 568 20.76 37.38 2.89
CA THR A 568 20.20 36.07 3.20
C THR A 568 19.05 35.72 2.27
N ARG A 569 18.99 34.45 1.83
CA ARG A 569 17.89 33.89 1.07
C ARG A 569 17.18 32.83 1.90
N VAL A 570 15.85 32.74 1.81
CA VAL A 570 15.05 31.66 2.38
C VAL A 570 14.46 30.81 1.27
N VAL A 571 14.70 29.51 1.35
CA VAL A 571 14.16 28.49 0.43
C VAL A 571 13.19 27.60 1.20
N SER A 572 11.95 27.52 0.74
CA SER A 572 10.98 26.53 1.21
C SER A 572 11.13 25.24 0.40
N MET A 573 11.21 24.11 1.08
CA MET A 573 11.35 22.78 0.51
C MET A 573 10.17 21.89 0.92
N PRO A 574 8.99 22.05 0.31
CA PRO A 574 7.85 21.19 0.65
C PRO A 574 8.03 19.71 0.31
N CYS A 575 8.90 19.34 -0.65
CA CYS A 575 9.12 17.95 -1.04
C CYS A 575 10.59 17.69 -1.41
N PHE A 576 11.29 16.92 -0.58
CA PHE A 576 12.70 16.58 -0.78
C PHE A 576 12.93 15.75 -2.05
N GLU A 577 12.06 14.78 -2.33
CA GLU A 577 12.17 13.85 -3.46
C GLU A 577 12.12 14.61 -4.79
N LEU A 578 11.17 15.51 -4.96
CA LEU A 578 11.03 16.34 -6.15
C LEU A 578 12.22 17.31 -6.34
N LEU A 579 12.79 17.81 -5.23
CA LEU A 579 14.03 18.59 -5.31
C LEU A 579 15.21 17.75 -5.80
N CYS A 580 15.29 16.49 -5.35
CA CYS A 580 16.35 15.56 -5.79
C CYS A 580 16.30 15.25 -7.28
N GLU A 581 15.14 15.36 -7.91
CA GLU A 581 14.93 15.14 -9.35
C GLU A 581 15.32 16.35 -10.21
N GLN A 582 15.54 17.53 -9.61
CA GLN A 582 15.92 18.73 -10.35
C GLN A 582 17.38 18.66 -10.82
N ASP A 583 17.65 19.35 -11.91
CA ASP A 583 19.00 19.44 -12.48
C ASP A 583 19.92 20.37 -11.66
N SER A 584 21.21 20.28 -11.91
CA SER A 584 22.23 21.09 -11.23
C SER A 584 22.13 22.59 -11.51
N SER A 585 21.48 23.01 -12.59
CA SER A 585 21.27 24.43 -12.89
C SER A 585 20.24 25.03 -11.94
N TYR A 586 19.17 24.29 -11.66
CA TYR A 586 18.16 24.71 -10.69
C TYR A 586 18.70 24.74 -9.26
N HIS A 587 19.51 23.75 -8.88
CA HIS A 587 20.14 23.77 -7.55
C HIS A 587 21.05 25.00 -7.39
N LYS A 588 21.79 25.42 -8.43
CA LYS A 588 22.59 26.64 -8.40
C LYS A 588 21.76 27.91 -8.35
N GLU A 589 20.58 27.92 -8.97
CA GLU A 589 19.63 29.02 -8.88
C GLU A 589 19.08 29.17 -7.45
N LEU A 590 18.71 28.03 -6.83
CA LEU A 590 18.13 28.01 -5.48
C LEU A 590 19.16 28.41 -4.41
N PHE A 591 20.36 27.85 -4.46
CA PHE A 591 21.33 27.92 -3.37
C PHE A 591 22.42 28.91 -3.69
N ALA A 592 22.39 30.05 -2.99
CA ALA A 592 23.41 31.08 -3.05
C ALA A 592 24.21 31.12 -1.74
N GLY A 593 25.53 31.28 -1.85
CA GLY A 593 26.43 31.32 -0.69
C GLY A 593 26.50 29.97 0.02
N LYS A 594 26.61 29.99 1.35
CA LYS A 594 26.54 28.82 2.19
C LYS A 594 25.10 28.42 2.47
N VAL A 595 24.83 27.14 2.66
CA VAL A 595 23.49 26.62 2.91
C VAL A 595 23.38 26.06 4.32
N LEU A 596 22.49 26.63 5.14
CA LEU A 596 22.07 26.09 6.43
C LEU A 596 20.66 25.49 6.28
N ALA A 597 20.53 24.18 6.43
CA ALA A 597 19.24 23.53 6.56
C ALA A 597 18.74 23.58 8.00
N VAL A 598 17.43 23.84 8.17
CA VAL A 598 16.78 23.97 9.50
C VAL A 598 15.54 23.09 9.52
N GLU A 599 15.50 22.09 10.40
CA GLU A 599 14.37 21.17 10.46
C GLU A 599 14.14 20.62 11.87
N ALA A 600 12.90 20.61 12.35
CA ALA A 600 12.51 20.04 13.64
C ALA A 600 12.42 18.51 13.59
N ALA A 601 13.45 17.89 13.05
CA ALA A 601 13.67 16.46 12.89
C ALA A 601 15.16 16.14 12.83
N ARG A 602 15.53 14.88 12.55
CA ARG A 602 16.93 14.46 12.45
C ARG A 602 17.68 15.16 11.31
N GLY A 603 17.09 15.23 10.11
CA GLY A 603 17.54 16.01 8.96
C GLY A 603 18.86 15.58 8.32
N ASN A 604 19.35 14.36 8.55
CA ASN A 604 20.63 13.89 8.02
C ASN A 604 20.70 13.90 6.49
N GLU A 605 19.60 13.64 5.80
CA GLU A 605 19.50 13.63 4.33
C GLU A 605 19.69 15.03 3.73
N LEU A 606 19.48 16.09 4.52
CA LEU A 606 19.60 17.48 4.07
C LEU A 606 21.05 17.90 3.78
N TYR A 607 22.04 17.16 4.29
CA TYR A 607 23.45 17.36 3.92
C TYR A 607 23.71 17.15 2.41
N ARG A 608 22.75 16.59 1.67
CA ARG A 608 22.81 16.53 0.21
C ARG A 608 22.84 17.92 -0.44
N PHE A 609 22.22 18.91 0.21
CA PHE A 609 22.06 20.27 -0.29
C PHE A 609 22.66 21.33 0.63
N ALA A 610 22.95 20.99 1.88
CA ALA A 610 23.37 21.93 2.91
C ALA A 610 24.83 21.72 3.35
N ASP A 611 25.53 22.83 3.64
CA ASP A 611 26.84 22.82 4.28
C ASP A 611 26.74 22.48 5.77
N SER A 612 25.60 22.82 6.42
CA SER A 612 25.31 22.51 7.81
C SER A 612 23.81 22.28 8.01
N VAL A 613 23.47 21.47 9.03
CA VAL A 613 22.08 21.15 9.39
C VAL A 613 21.84 21.46 10.86
N LEU A 614 20.87 22.32 11.13
CA LEU A 614 20.32 22.55 12.47
C LEU A 614 19.09 21.64 12.62
N GLY A 615 19.30 20.43 13.14
CA GLY A 615 18.30 19.42 13.43
C GLY A 615 18.31 18.96 14.87
N ILE A 616 17.36 18.09 15.24
CA ILE A 616 17.21 17.55 16.59
C ILE A 616 18.00 16.24 16.72
N GLN A 617 18.91 16.18 17.71
CA GLN A 617 19.84 15.08 17.88
C GLN A 617 19.43 14.07 18.97
N SER A 618 18.31 14.31 19.67
CA SER A 618 17.76 13.44 20.72
C SER A 618 16.26 13.33 20.60
N PHE A 619 15.66 12.41 21.33
CA PHE A 619 14.20 12.38 21.44
C PHE A 619 13.66 13.65 22.09
N GLY A 620 12.37 13.95 21.80
CA GLY A 620 11.69 15.11 22.35
C GLY A 620 11.46 15.06 23.86
N LYS A 621 10.77 16.06 24.39
CA LYS A 621 10.47 16.22 25.82
C LYS A 621 9.04 16.75 26.02
N SER A 622 8.51 16.58 27.22
CA SER A 622 7.22 17.16 27.61
C SER A 622 7.40 18.60 28.08
N ALA A 623 6.90 19.55 27.30
CA ALA A 623 6.79 20.97 27.63
C ALA A 623 5.88 21.64 26.59
N LYS A 624 5.60 22.94 26.69
CA LYS A 624 4.92 23.68 25.62
C LYS A 624 5.76 23.66 24.34
N GLY A 625 5.11 23.57 23.20
CA GLY A 625 5.80 23.50 21.90
C GLY A 625 6.82 24.63 21.70
N GLU A 626 6.47 25.88 21.99
CA GLU A 626 7.35 27.04 21.88
C GLU A 626 8.61 26.93 22.77
N GLU A 627 8.45 26.39 23.98
CA GLU A 627 9.57 26.14 24.90
C GLU A 627 10.49 25.06 24.34
N LEU A 628 9.91 24.02 23.69
CA LEU A 628 10.68 22.94 23.06
C LEU A 628 11.46 23.43 21.85
N PHE A 629 10.87 24.22 20.96
CA PHE A 629 11.60 24.82 19.85
C PHE A 629 12.81 25.63 20.35
N THR A 630 12.63 26.45 21.39
CA THR A 630 13.72 27.19 22.01
C THR A 630 14.77 26.27 22.65
N HIS A 631 14.32 25.25 23.41
CA HIS A 631 15.19 24.29 24.09
C HIS A 631 16.09 23.51 23.11
N PHE A 632 15.54 23.12 21.95
CA PHE A 632 16.30 22.42 20.92
C PHE A 632 17.05 23.35 19.96
N GLY A 633 17.06 24.65 20.24
CA GLY A 633 17.82 25.65 19.47
C GLY A 633 17.16 26.07 18.16
N LEU A 634 15.90 25.74 17.95
CA LEU A 634 15.13 26.14 16.78
C LEU A 634 14.42 27.48 17.05
N SER A 635 15.21 28.55 17.28
CA SER A 635 14.72 29.92 17.38
C SER A 635 15.34 30.79 16.29
N ALA A 636 14.65 31.87 15.89
CA ALA A 636 15.16 32.80 14.88
C ALA A 636 16.53 33.36 15.22
N GLU A 637 16.76 33.69 16.49
CA GLU A 637 18.03 34.24 17.00
C GLU A 637 19.18 33.22 16.88
N ASN A 638 18.93 31.96 17.27
CA ASN A 638 19.93 30.91 17.16
C ASN A 638 20.22 30.52 15.72
N ILE A 639 19.16 30.44 14.86
CA ILE A 639 19.33 30.23 13.42
C ILE A 639 20.18 31.34 12.82
N ALA A 640 19.88 32.60 13.11
CA ALA A 640 20.65 33.74 12.62
C ALA A 640 22.11 33.72 13.10
N LYS A 641 22.35 33.33 14.36
CA LYS A 641 23.71 33.16 14.89
C LYS A 641 24.50 32.11 14.14
N ILE A 642 23.97 30.90 14.04
CA ILE A 642 24.62 29.77 13.33
C ILE A 642 24.86 30.12 11.86
N ALA A 643 23.87 30.71 11.18
CA ALA A 643 23.97 31.14 9.79
C ALA A 643 25.09 32.18 9.59
N LYS A 644 25.21 33.15 10.50
CA LYS A 644 26.26 34.17 10.48
C LYS A 644 27.67 33.59 10.67
N ASP A 645 27.81 32.61 11.57
CA ASP A 645 29.05 31.91 11.80
C ASP A 645 29.44 31.03 10.62
N LEU A 646 28.46 30.34 9.98
CA LEU A 646 28.66 29.57 8.77
C LEU A 646 29.08 30.45 7.59
N ALA A 647 28.44 31.60 7.39
CA ALA A 647 28.79 32.55 6.32
C ALA A 647 30.22 33.10 6.45
N LYS A 648 30.76 33.20 7.69
CA LYS A 648 32.13 33.60 7.96
C LYS A 648 33.15 32.48 7.83
N GLY A 649 32.73 31.24 7.62
CA GLY A 649 33.59 30.05 7.61
C GLY A 649 34.12 29.68 9.01
N SER A 650 33.43 30.09 10.09
CA SER A 650 33.80 29.82 11.48
C SER A 650 33.23 28.51 12.02
N LEU A 651 32.31 27.86 11.29
CA LEU A 651 31.76 26.52 11.58
C LEU A 651 32.46 25.50 10.65
N CYS A 652 33.13 24.52 11.26
CA CYS A 652 33.66 23.32 10.57
C CYS A 652 32.69 22.18 10.67
#